data_7e1952508ae913d9f7d5edfb0d90c924
#
_entry.id   7e1952508ae913d9f7d5edfb0d90c924
#
_cell.length_a   1.000
_cell.length_b   1.000
_cell.length_c   1.000
_cell.angle_alpha   90.00
_cell.angle_beta   90.00
_cell.angle_gamma   90.00
#
_symmetry.space_group_name_H-M   'P 1'
#
loop_
_entity.id
_entity.type
_entity.pdbx_description
1 polymer ?
#
loop_
_entity_poly.entity_id
_entity_poly.type
_entity_poly.pdbx_seq_one_letter_code
_entity_poly.pdbx_strand_id
1 'polypeptide(L)'
;CAKCNHNLRLFHILAFGQTFFQSNLFTLYHFYTDTSCMKRKWIRRVGWILLTPIILFVILMVLLYIPPVQNLLRREVTAYASKATGMQIQVERIDLRFPLNLLVRGVEVIQQPDTLLSLESLNVRVQAWPLLKGKVEVDEVTLSQVAVNSANLIEGMQIKGVLGRFFLQSHGVDLSNETAVVNRTELSDTHIQLLMTDTTTTPKDTTASAPVNWKVNLHQLKLKNVSFGMKLPADSMKMAAYIGEATIDDAKADLKNQFYGLKQFLLSGASASYDTGEAQPSEGFDASHMAVRNIRIGLDSLLYEGRNMNAVIREITMEERSGLSITSLTGRLFSNDSIIRIPELKLQTPHSEIDLSAQTYWELVNIPTTGRLSASFNAHIGKEDVMLFAGGLPQTFKEAYPFRPLVIRAGTDGNLKEMQISRFTVDLPGAFSLKGGGILENLTDSLTRSGTIGLDMVTRNLNFLTGLTGVTPDGSLVIPDSMSLKMKMEMNGPQYKAKLDLKEGKGSMNVNAALNSSTEVYTADLKINDLQLHHFLPKDSIYELSLSADAKGRGLDVMSFHSLANLNLSLDQLHYARYHLSNVHLTGNLKGALATAQLTSDNELLKMTADAEYNLAHSYPDGKVTVDVTQLDLYELGLMPKPMKHPLAFNLSGEARQNRVFTHFTAGDMKLNLSARAGVYPLIRQSTHFVDVLMKQVDEKLLDHAALREALPSAIFS
;
A
#
# COMPACT_ATOMS: atom_id res chain seq x y z
N CYS A 1 30.54 10.37 -29.61
CA CYS A 1 31.22 11.68 -29.56
C CYS A 1 31.87 12.16 -30.86
N ALA A 2 31.95 11.35 -31.91
CA ALA A 2 32.58 11.75 -33.20
C ALA A 2 31.58 12.12 -34.29
N LYS A 3 30.27 12.09 -34.06
CA LYS A 3 29.21 12.36 -35.08
C LYS A 3 28.53 13.72 -34.96
N CYS A 4 28.83 14.54 -33.94
CA CYS A 4 28.22 15.87 -33.78
C CYS A 4 28.94 17.03 -34.51
N ASN A 5 30.10 16.80 -35.13
CA ASN A 5 30.90 17.89 -35.68
C ASN A 5 30.62 18.20 -37.15
N HIS A 6 29.64 17.54 -37.79
CA HIS A 6 29.32 17.83 -39.19
C HIS A 6 28.13 18.77 -39.41
N ASN A 7 27.38 19.10 -38.35
CA ASN A 7 26.24 20.04 -38.49
C ASN A 7 26.64 21.53 -38.47
N LEU A 8 27.93 21.85 -38.31
CA LEU A 8 28.40 23.23 -38.30
C LEU A 8 28.65 23.83 -39.69
N ARG A 9 28.62 23.06 -40.77
CA ARG A 9 28.93 23.61 -42.11
C ARG A 9 27.77 24.37 -42.81
N LEU A 10 26.53 24.15 -42.41
CA LEU A 10 25.42 24.97 -42.91
C LEU A 10 25.34 26.33 -42.23
N PHE A 11 25.82 26.44 -41.00
CA PHE A 11 25.90 27.70 -40.25
C PHE A 11 27.03 28.62 -40.74
N HIS A 12 28.11 28.08 -41.33
CA HIS A 12 29.21 28.89 -41.85
C HIS A 12 28.88 29.73 -43.07
N ILE A 13 27.86 29.39 -43.85
CA ILE A 13 27.43 30.20 -44.97
C ILE A 13 26.68 31.47 -44.50
N LEU A 14 26.02 31.42 -43.34
CA LEU A 14 25.37 32.57 -42.73
C LEU A 14 26.34 33.45 -41.92
N ALA A 15 27.43 32.86 -41.36
CA ALA A 15 28.45 33.60 -40.62
C ALA A 15 29.35 34.48 -41.55
N PHE A 16 29.50 34.11 -42.83
CA PHE A 16 30.24 34.94 -43.80
C PHE A 16 29.58 36.30 -44.05
N GLY A 17 28.25 36.40 -43.84
CA GLY A 17 27.51 37.65 -43.96
C GLY A 17 27.83 38.65 -42.82
N GLN A 18 28.13 38.15 -41.65
CA GLN A 18 28.37 38.98 -40.45
C GLN A 18 29.75 39.69 -40.47
N THR A 19 30.80 39.01 -40.93
CA THR A 19 32.13 39.59 -41.04
C THR A 19 32.24 40.62 -42.19
N PHE A 20 31.45 40.44 -43.24
CA PHE A 20 31.43 41.39 -44.34
C PHE A 20 30.67 42.70 -44.01
N PHE A 21 29.69 42.62 -43.08
CA PHE A 21 28.89 43.80 -42.69
C PHE A 21 29.62 44.68 -41.64
N GLN A 22 30.40 44.07 -40.71
CA GLN A 22 31.18 44.83 -39.73
C GLN A 22 32.37 45.53 -40.33
N SER A 23 33.05 44.96 -41.34
CA SER A 23 34.20 45.60 -41.95
C SER A 23 33.83 46.81 -42.83
N ASN A 24 32.61 46.82 -43.40
CA ASN A 24 32.15 47.91 -44.25
C ASN A 24 31.54 49.11 -43.47
N LEU A 25 31.06 48.90 -42.23
CA LEU A 25 30.59 50.01 -41.41
C LEU A 25 31.74 50.84 -40.79
N PHE A 26 32.90 50.23 -40.57
CA PHE A 26 34.07 50.96 -40.01
C PHE A 26 34.76 51.88 -41.05
N THR A 27 34.61 51.55 -42.34
CA THR A 27 35.15 52.42 -43.45
C THR A 27 34.25 53.62 -43.71
N LEU A 28 32.96 53.56 -43.33
CA LEU A 28 32.04 54.70 -43.51
C LEU A 28 32.23 55.82 -42.48
N TYR A 29 32.81 55.55 -41.31
CA TYR A 29 33.01 56.56 -40.26
C TYR A 29 34.26 57.42 -40.47
N HIS A 30 35.21 57.01 -41.30
CA HIS A 30 36.42 57.74 -41.60
C HIS A 30 36.35 58.68 -42.84
N PHE A 31 35.24 58.58 -43.62
CA PHE A 31 35.09 59.39 -44.87
C PHE A 31 34.26 60.66 -44.67
N TYR A 32 33.87 61.03 -43.45
CA TYR A 32 32.98 62.19 -43.26
C TYR A 32 33.68 63.48 -42.86
N THR A 33 35.01 63.53 -42.92
CA THR A 33 35.75 64.74 -42.52
C THR A 33 36.59 65.41 -43.64
N ASP A 34 36.35 65.06 -44.94
CA ASP A 34 37.01 65.81 -45.97
C ASP A 34 36.07 66.11 -47.14
N THR A 35 35.29 67.15 -47.00
CA THR A 35 34.38 67.61 -48.04
C THR A 35 34.94 68.78 -48.79
N SER A 36 35.64 68.49 -49.84
CA SER A 36 35.58 69.33 -51.00
C SER A 36 35.96 68.54 -52.27
N CYS A 37 35.02 68.48 -53.17
CA CYS A 37 35.23 68.06 -54.57
C CYS A 37 35.28 66.56 -54.87
N MET A 38 34.25 65.77 -54.57
CA MET A 38 34.03 64.49 -55.26
C MET A 38 32.89 64.59 -56.30
N LYS A 39 33.25 64.39 -57.56
CA LYS A 39 32.35 64.45 -58.70
C LYS A 39 31.15 63.50 -58.51
N ARG A 40 29.94 63.96 -58.70
CA ARG A 40 28.62 63.27 -58.63
C ARG A 40 28.59 61.85 -59.23
N LYS A 41 29.54 61.48 -60.04
CA LYS A 41 29.67 60.11 -60.63
C LYS A 41 30.31 59.10 -59.67
N TRP A 42 31.14 59.55 -58.77
CA TRP A 42 31.80 58.65 -57.77
C TRP A 42 30.86 58.27 -56.61
N ILE A 43 30.05 59.19 -56.15
CA ILE A 43 29.01 58.94 -55.14
C ILE A 43 27.98 57.93 -55.63
N ARG A 44 27.61 58.01 -56.90
CA ARG A 44 26.74 57.00 -57.54
C ARG A 44 27.39 55.61 -57.63
N ARG A 45 28.70 55.54 -57.96
CA ARG A 45 29.41 54.25 -58.02
C ARG A 45 29.58 53.60 -56.60
N VAL A 46 29.94 54.41 -55.62
CA VAL A 46 30.03 53.94 -54.20
C VAL A 46 28.66 53.57 -53.67
N GLY A 47 27.61 54.35 -53.98
CA GLY A 47 26.24 53.99 -53.64
C GLY A 47 25.77 52.67 -54.26
N TRP A 48 26.14 52.43 -55.54
CA TRP A 48 25.83 51.15 -56.22
C TRP A 48 26.63 49.97 -55.59
N ILE A 49 27.91 50.15 -55.24
CA ILE A 49 28.74 49.13 -54.62
C ILE A 49 28.17 48.73 -53.19
N LEU A 50 27.66 49.72 -52.44
CA LEU A 50 26.99 49.47 -51.15
C LEU A 50 25.58 48.90 -51.29
N LEU A 51 24.87 49.29 -52.36
CA LEU A 51 23.51 48.84 -52.59
C LEU A 51 23.45 47.41 -53.23
N THR A 52 24.50 47.06 -54.00
CA THR A 52 24.57 45.75 -54.70
C THR A 52 24.45 44.55 -53.75
N PRO A 53 25.18 44.44 -52.59
CA PRO A 53 25.00 43.33 -51.70
C PRO A 53 23.61 43.32 -51.06
N ILE A 54 23.00 44.48 -50.82
CA ILE A 54 21.63 44.57 -50.28
C ILE A 54 20.63 44.10 -51.36
N ILE A 55 20.78 44.54 -52.60
CA ILE A 55 19.94 44.11 -53.73
C ILE A 55 20.13 42.59 -53.95
N LEU A 56 21.37 42.11 -53.95
CA LEU A 56 21.66 40.69 -54.10
C LEU A 56 21.03 39.87 -52.97
N PHE A 57 21.11 40.36 -51.73
CA PHE A 57 20.45 39.74 -50.58
C PHE A 57 18.93 39.71 -50.74
N VAL A 58 18.31 40.81 -51.17
CA VAL A 58 16.87 40.88 -51.43
C VAL A 58 16.49 39.95 -52.58
N ILE A 59 17.28 39.91 -53.65
CA ILE A 59 17.04 38.97 -54.77
C ILE A 59 17.17 37.52 -54.30
N LEU A 60 18.17 37.21 -53.52
CA LEU A 60 18.36 35.88 -52.95
C LEU A 60 17.17 35.50 -52.04
N MET A 61 16.72 36.42 -51.22
CA MET A 61 15.53 36.26 -50.41
C MET A 61 14.28 36.00 -51.27
N VAL A 62 14.06 36.79 -52.32
CA VAL A 62 12.92 36.61 -53.23
C VAL A 62 13.01 35.28 -53.97
N LEU A 63 14.21 34.86 -54.39
CA LEU A 63 14.44 33.56 -55.02
C LEU A 63 14.00 32.39 -54.18
N LEU A 64 14.20 32.45 -52.85
CA LEU A 64 13.78 31.41 -51.89
C LEU A 64 12.25 31.20 -51.87
N TYR A 65 11.46 32.19 -52.28
CA TYR A 65 9.99 32.08 -52.32
C TYR A 65 9.46 31.57 -53.70
N ILE A 66 10.36 31.35 -54.69
CA ILE A 66 9.97 30.85 -55.99
C ILE A 66 9.79 29.33 -55.93
N PRO A 67 8.64 28.77 -56.40
CA PRO A 67 8.35 27.32 -56.31
C PRO A 67 9.44 26.39 -56.86
N PRO A 68 10.10 26.66 -57.98
CA PRO A 68 11.21 25.82 -58.46
C PRO A 68 12.38 25.71 -57.49
N VAL A 69 12.73 26.80 -56.78
CA VAL A 69 13.81 26.82 -55.79
C VAL A 69 13.39 26.04 -54.55
N GLN A 70 12.13 26.16 -54.13
CA GLN A 70 11.59 25.38 -53.02
C GLN A 70 11.56 23.86 -53.32
N ASN A 71 11.26 23.48 -54.56
CA ASN A 71 11.33 22.09 -55.02
C ASN A 71 12.77 21.56 -55.06
N LEU A 72 13.74 22.38 -55.44
CA LEU A 72 15.15 22.02 -55.38
C LEU A 72 15.58 21.79 -53.92
N LEU A 73 15.27 22.75 -53.04
CA LEU A 73 15.52 22.63 -51.57
C LEU A 73 14.89 21.35 -51.02
N ARG A 74 13.65 21.04 -51.34
CA ARG A 74 12.98 19.82 -50.93
C ARG A 74 13.81 18.58 -51.31
N ARG A 75 14.25 18.47 -52.57
CA ARG A 75 15.03 17.33 -53.08
C ARG A 75 16.36 17.15 -52.33
N GLU A 76 17.11 18.24 -52.19
CA GLU A 76 18.42 18.23 -51.52
C GLU A 76 18.31 17.92 -50.03
N VAL A 77 17.36 18.56 -49.33
CA VAL A 77 17.11 18.31 -47.89
C VAL A 77 16.67 16.87 -47.66
N THR A 78 15.77 16.35 -48.49
CA THR A 78 15.28 14.97 -48.40
C THR A 78 16.40 13.96 -48.64
N ALA A 79 17.21 14.18 -49.69
CA ALA A 79 18.34 13.32 -50.01
C ALA A 79 19.41 13.34 -48.93
N TYR A 80 19.74 14.52 -48.42
CA TYR A 80 20.68 14.66 -47.28
C TYR A 80 20.18 13.96 -46.05
N ALA A 81 18.92 14.19 -45.63
CA ALA A 81 18.32 13.58 -44.47
C ALA A 81 18.25 12.05 -44.60
N SER A 82 17.87 11.52 -45.76
CA SER A 82 17.85 10.09 -46.03
C SER A 82 19.24 9.47 -45.93
N LYS A 83 20.26 10.14 -46.47
CA LYS A 83 21.64 9.69 -46.36
C LYS A 83 22.21 9.76 -44.94
N ALA A 84 21.86 10.80 -44.20
CA ALA A 84 22.35 11.01 -42.86
C ALA A 84 21.73 10.04 -41.84
N THR A 85 20.48 9.64 -42.02
CA THR A 85 19.74 8.74 -41.12
C THR A 85 19.82 7.27 -41.53
N GLY A 86 20.17 6.97 -42.80
CA GLY A 86 20.06 5.63 -43.37
C GLY A 86 18.63 5.17 -43.64
N MET A 87 17.64 6.04 -43.48
CA MET A 87 16.22 5.78 -43.68
C MET A 87 15.70 6.41 -44.97
N GLN A 88 14.66 5.87 -45.54
CA GLN A 88 13.98 6.48 -46.66
C GLN A 88 13.06 7.58 -46.16
N ILE A 89 13.43 8.84 -46.42
CA ILE A 89 12.63 10.01 -46.06
C ILE A 89 11.97 10.56 -47.35
N GLN A 90 10.67 10.75 -47.27
CA GLN A 90 9.87 11.36 -48.32
C GLN A 90 9.24 12.63 -47.77
N VAL A 91 9.21 13.68 -48.58
CA VAL A 91 8.56 14.96 -48.26
C VAL A 91 7.77 15.38 -49.48
N GLU A 92 6.46 15.53 -49.31
CA GLU A 92 5.58 15.93 -50.44
C GLU A 92 5.87 17.36 -50.86
N ARG A 93 5.91 18.27 -49.87
CA ARG A 93 6.03 19.70 -50.16
C ARG A 93 6.75 20.47 -49.04
N ILE A 94 7.61 21.41 -49.45
CA ILE A 94 8.23 22.41 -48.58
C ILE A 94 7.90 23.78 -49.14
N ASP A 95 7.18 24.60 -48.38
CA ASP A 95 6.80 25.97 -48.73
C ASP A 95 7.45 26.93 -47.74
N LEU A 96 8.20 27.88 -48.21
CA LEU A 96 8.63 29.01 -47.43
C LEU A 96 7.77 30.23 -47.79
N ARG A 97 7.13 30.84 -46.77
CA ARG A 97 6.26 32.00 -46.94
C ARG A 97 6.85 33.20 -46.21
N PHE A 98 6.61 34.40 -46.78
CA PHE A 98 7.07 35.66 -46.15
C PHE A 98 6.39 35.91 -44.80
N PRO A 99 7.09 36.40 -43.73
CA PRO A 99 8.51 36.75 -43.73
C PRO A 99 9.45 35.56 -43.54
N LEU A 100 9.14 34.53 -42.75
CA LEU A 100 9.90 33.29 -42.53
C LEU A 100 8.98 32.23 -41.90
N ASN A 101 7.96 31.85 -42.64
CA ASN A 101 7.05 30.79 -42.23
C ASN A 101 7.35 29.54 -43.09
N LEU A 102 7.95 28.52 -42.45
CA LEU A 102 8.26 27.24 -43.09
C LEU A 102 7.09 26.29 -42.90
N LEU A 103 6.50 25.85 -43.98
CA LEU A 103 5.46 24.84 -44.02
C LEU A 103 6.00 23.60 -44.74
N VAL A 104 6.07 22.48 -44.00
CA VAL A 104 6.44 21.17 -44.54
C VAL A 104 5.21 20.28 -44.53
N ARG A 105 4.90 19.61 -45.60
CA ARG A 105 3.74 18.73 -45.75
C ARG A 105 4.13 17.34 -46.23
N GLY A 106 3.39 16.33 -45.74
CA GLY A 106 3.50 14.97 -46.20
C GLY A 106 4.91 14.42 -45.97
N VAL A 107 5.38 14.40 -44.71
CA VAL A 107 6.66 13.78 -44.37
C VAL A 107 6.41 12.32 -43.99
N GLU A 108 7.12 11.42 -44.64
CA GLU A 108 7.14 10.01 -44.32
C GLU A 108 8.58 9.55 -44.10
N VAL A 109 8.82 8.83 -43.02
CA VAL A 109 10.09 8.17 -42.70
C VAL A 109 9.85 6.68 -42.72
N ILE A 110 10.48 5.98 -43.63
CA ILE A 110 10.28 4.56 -43.87
C ILE A 110 11.59 3.82 -43.63
N GLN A 111 11.51 2.79 -42.85
CA GLN A 111 12.55 1.75 -42.71
C GLN A 111 11.88 0.42 -43.03
N GLN A 112 12.04 -0.05 -44.25
CA GLN A 112 11.32 -1.23 -44.74
C GLN A 112 11.35 -2.40 -43.75
N PRO A 113 10.18 -3.05 -43.43
CA PRO A 113 8.88 -2.82 -44.06
C PRO A 113 8.01 -1.73 -43.41
N ASP A 114 8.48 -1.08 -42.31
CA ASP A 114 7.67 -0.23 -41.44
C ASP A 114 7.78 1.27 -41.77
N THR A 115 6.65 1.98 -41.69
CA THR A 115 6.62 3.44 -41.64
C THR A 115 6.82 3.88 -40.18
N LEU A 116 7.95 4.53 -39.90
CA LEU A 116 8.34 4.92 -38.55
C LEU A 116 7.71 6.24 -38.11
N LEU A 117 7.55 7.16 -39.09
CA LEU A 117 6.94 8.47 -38.86
C LEU A 117 6.13 8.86 -40.09
N SER A 118 4.94 9.34 -39.85
CA SER A 118 4.11 10.04 -40.84
C SER A 118 3.66 11.36 -40.25
N LEU A 119 3.79 12.44 -40.99
CA LEU A 119 3.42 13.79 -40.56
C LEU A 119 2.68 14.48 -41.68
N GLU A 120 1.44 14.90 -41.44
CA GLU A 120 0.64 15.65 -42.44
C GLU A 120 1.20 17.05 -42.65
N SER A 121 1.42 17.81 -41.56
CA SER A 121 1.98 19.15 -41.69
C SER A 121 2.77 19.59 -40.46
N LEU A 122 3.88 20.28 -40.73
CA LEU A 122 4.69 21.04 -39.78
C LEU A 122 4.73 22.48 -40.26
N ASN A 123 4.26 23.40 -39.45
CA ASN A 123 4.35 24.83 -39.66
C ASN A 123 5.26 25.46 -38.60
N VAL A 124 6.31 26.15 -39.00
CA VAL A 124 7.26 26.85 -38.12
C VAL A 124 7.38 28.29 -38.53
N ARG A 125 7.01 29.20 -37.65
CA ARG A 125 7.20 30.63 -37.84
C ARG A 125 8.44 31.10 -37.07
N VAL A 126 9.38 31.72 -37.79
CA VAL A 126 10.63 32.23 -37.24
C VAL A 126 10.68 33.75 -37.36
N GLN A 127 11.22 34.44 -36.36
CA GLN A 127 11.40 35.88 -36.42
C GLN A 127 12.56 36.23 -37.33
N ALA A 128 12.28 37.11 -38.32
CA ALA A 128 13.27 37.55 -39.30
C ALA A 128 14.35 38.45 -38.66
N TRP A 129 13.98 39.33 -37.74
CA TRP A 129 14.91 40.32 -37.18
C TRP A 129 15.99 39.74 -36.26
N PRO A 130 15.69 38.83 -35.33
CA PRO A 130 16.72 38.11 -34.55
C PRO A 130 17.66 37.29 -35.42
N LEU A 131 17.15 36.70 -36.52
CA LEU A 131 17.95 35.90 -37.44
C LEU A 131 19.06 36.72 -38.10
N LEU A 132 18.81 37.98 -38.39
CA LEU A 132 19.85 38.91 -38.91
C LEU A 132 20.96 39.19 -37.91
N LYS A 133 20.71 38.93 -36.63
CA LYS A 133 21.68 39.02 -35.52
C LYS A 133 22.29 37.66 -35.14
N GLY A 134 22.06 36.62 -35.97
CA GLY A 134 22.54 35.27 -35.71
C GLY A 134 21.78 34.50 -34.62
N LYS A 135 20.61 35.01 -34.20
CA LYS A 135 19.73 34.33 -33.22
C LYS A 135 18.54 33.73 -33.93
N VAL A 136 18.25 32.44 -33.62
CA VAL A 136 17.06 31.76 -34.13
C VAL A 136 15.99 31.87 -33.04
N GLU A 137 15.00 32.71 -33.26
CA GLU A 137 13.83 32.84 -32.38
C GLU A 137 12.59 32.29 -33.11
N VAL A 138 11.97 31.27 -32.50
CA VAL A 138 10.79 30.60 -33.04
C VAL A 138 9.56 31.20 -32.37
N ASP A 139 8.65 31.79 -33.13
CA ASP A 139 7.39 32.35 -32.64
C ASP A 139 6.31 31.30 -32.45
N GLU A 140 6.22 30.40 -33.44
CA GLU A 140 5.10 29.45 -33.49
C GLU A 140 5.56 28.15 -34.13
N VAL A 141 5.14 27.04 -33.53
CA VAL A 141 5.26 25.70 -34.10
C VAL A 141 3.88 25.06 -34.08
N THR A 142 3.42 24.54 -35.21
CA THR A 142 2.23 23.73 -35.31
C THR A 142 2.57 22.41 -35.96
N LEU A 143 2.28 21.30 -35.29
CA LEU A 143 2.31 19.94 -35.84
C LEU A 143 0.88 19.45 -35.99
N SER A 144 0.55 18.82 -37.11
CA SER A 144 -0.77 18.23 -37.32
C SER A 144 -0.63 16.81 -37.86
N GLN A 145 -1.41 15.92 -37.28
CA GLN A 145 -1.53 14.51 -37.67
C GLN A 145 -0.14 13.83 -37.78
N VAL A 146 0.54 13.67 -36.65
CA VAL A 146 1.80 12.93 -36.60
C VAL A 146 1.53 11.52 -36.11
N ALA A 147 1.87 10.52 -36.88
CA ALA A 147 1.87 9.13 -36.45
C ALA A 147 3.31 8.65 -36.30
N VAL A 148 3.59 7.99 -35.17
CA VAL A 148 4.91 7.44 -34.85
C VAL A 148 4.77 5.95 -34.54
N ASN A 149 5.68 5.14 -35.08
CA ASN A 149 5.84 3.74 -34.75
C ASN A 149 7.34 3.45 -34.67
N SER A 150 7.90 3.36 -33.49
CA SER A 150 9.34 3.10 -33.34
C SER A 150 9.77 1.72 -33.86
N ALA A 151 8.82 0.81 -34.07
CA ALA A 151 9.11 -0.58 -34.45
C ALA A 151 10.26 -1.15 -33.58
N ASN A 152 11.35 -1.58 -34.22
CA ASN A 152 12.52 -2.16 -33.55
C ASN A 152 13.70 -1.18 -33.42
N LEU A 153 13.49 0.13 -33.58
CA LEU A 153 14.54 1.15 -33.47
C LEU A 153 15.11 1.28 -32.07
N ILE A 154 14.30 1.00 -31.08
CA ILE A 154 14.70 1.07 -29.66
C ILE A 154 14.63 -0.36 -29.14
N GLU A 155 15.77 -0.89 -28.71
CA GLU A 155 15.86 -2.23 -28.16
C GLU A 155 15.03 -2.33 -26.87
N GLY A 156 14.21 -3.38 -26.76
CA GLY A 156 13.36 -3.60 -25.59
C GLY A 156 12.15 -2.68 -25.43
N MET A 157 11.90 -1.75 -26.37
CA MET A 157 10.79 -0.81 -26.26
C MET A 157 10.19 -0.45 -27.63
N GLN A 158 8.88 -0.53 -27.73
CA GLN A 158 8.13 -0.05 -28.88
C GLN A 158 7.22 1.11 -28.48
N ILE A 159 7.32 2.21 -29.20
CA ILE A 159 6.44 3.39 -29.06
C ILE A 159 5.55 3.45 -30.28
N LYS A 160 4.23 3.47 -30.06
CA LYS A 160 3.23 3.78 -31.09
C LYS A 160 2.42 4.98 -30.64
N GLY A 161 2.20 5.92 -31.52
CA GLY A 161 1.42 7.09 -31.13
C GLY A 161 0.88 7.87 -32.32
N VAL A 162 -0.20 8.55 -32.07
CA VAL A 162 -0.79 9.52 -32.96
C VAL A 162 -0.94 10.82 -32.19
N LEU A 163 -0.36 11.88 -32.72
CA LEU A 163 -0.53 13.25 -32.26
C LEU A 163 -1.44 13.97 -33.24
N GLY A 164 -2.64 14.33 -32.81
CA GLY A 164 -3.59 15.05 -33.66
C GLY A 164 -3.11 16.47 -33.96
N ARG A 165 -2.89 17.25 -32.92
CA ARG A 165 -2.37 18.61 -33.05
C ARG A 165 -1.48 18.99 -31.87
N PHE A 166 -0.32 19.53 -32.16
CA PHE A 166 0.53 20.24 -31.23
C PHE A 166 0.70 21.69 -31.68
N PHE A 167 0.48 22.62 -30.81
CA PHE A 167 0.66 24.03 -31.00
C PHE A 167 1.56 24.61 -29.92
N LEU A 168 2.58 25.36 -30.33
CA LEU A 168 3.49 26.07 -29.44
C LEU A 168 3.62 27.50 -29.92
N GLN A 169 3.36 28.46 -29.07
CA GLN A 169 3.65 29.88 -29.27
C GLN A 169 4.67 30.34 -28.23
N SER A 170 5.81 30.83 -28.70
CA SER A 170 6.87 31.29 -27.82
C SER A 170 7.20 32.78 -28.07
N HIS A 171 7.81 33.40 -27.06
CA HIS A 171 8.28 34.79 -27.15
C HIS A 171 9.82 34.87 -27.24
N GLY A 172 10.44 33.71 -27.38
CA GLY A 172 11.86 33.53 -27.60
C GLY A 172 12.37 32.25 -26.91
N VAL A 173 13.11 31.50 -27.69
CA VAL A 173 13.90 30.36 -27.21
C VAL A 173 15.35 30.72 -27.47
N ASP A 174 16.11 31.00 -26.41
CA ASP A 174 17.55 31.28 -26.47
C ASP A 174 18.30 29.99 -26.14
N LEU A 175 18.77 29.33 -27.20
CA LEU A 175 19.55 28.08 -27.08
C LEU A 175 20.91 28.30 -26.41
N SER A 176 21.47 29.50 -26.48
CA SER A 176 22.80 29.83 -25.94
C SER A 176 22.75 29.99 -24.40
N ASN A 177 21.65 30.54 -23.91
CA ASN A 177 21.41 30.75 -22.49
C ASN A 177 20.48 29.70 -21.87
N GLU A 178 20.05 28.71 -22.65
CA GLU A 178 19.12 27.64 -22.24
C GLU A 178 17.85 28.19 -21.56
N THR A 179 17.25 29.24 -22.17
CA THR A 179 16.02 29.87 -21.68
C THR A 179 14.91 29.79 -22.70
N ALA A 180 13.69 29.51 -22.24
CA ALA A 180 12.50 29.51 -23.07
C ALA A 180 11.35 30.26 -22.38
N VAL A 181 10.72 31.17 -23.14
CA VAL A 181 9.48 31.81 -22.73
C VAL A 181 8.38 31.36 -23.68
N VAL A 182 7.49 30.56 -23.17
CA VAL A 182 6.37 29.95 -23.91
C VAL A 182 5.08 30.62 -23.49
N ASN A 183 4.39 31.28 -24.42
CA ASN A 183 3.14 31.96 -24.13
C ASN A 183 1.97 30.95 -24.06
N ARG A 184 1.93 30.03 -25.02
CA ARG A 184 0.87 29.04 -25.10
C ARG A 184 1.37 27.74 -25.73
N THR A 185 1.05 26.64 -25.09
CA THR A 185 1.21 25.30 -25.65
C THR A 185 -0.12 24.58 -25.60
N GLU A 186 -0.47 23.90 -26.67
CA GLU A 186 -1.68 23.11 -26.77
C GLU A 186 -1.36 21.76 -27.41
N LEU A 187 -1.79 20.67 -26.78
CA LEU A 187 -1.71 19.32 -27.29
C LEU A 187 -3.12 18.74 -27.32
N SER A 188 -3.58 18.33 -28.49
CA SER A 188 -4.92 17.75 -28.61
C SER A 188 -4.93 16.47 -29.45
N ASP A 189 -5.92 15.62 -29.15
CA ASP A 189 -6.22 14.39 -29.90
C ASP A 189 -5.00 13.48 -30.03
N THR A 190 -4.34 13.23 -28.90
CA THR A 190 -3.05 12.53 -28.87
C THR A 190 -3.17 11.21 -28.13
N HIS A 191 -2.72 10.13 -28.78
CA HIS A 191 -2.68 8.78 -28.23
C HIS A 191 -1.26 8.24 -28.28
N ILE A 192 -0.72 7.85 -27.13
CA ILE A 192 0.63 7.27 -27.02
C ILE A 192 0.52 5.90 -26.37
N GLN A 193 1.11 4.90 -26.99
CA GLN A 193 1.22 3.54 -26.45
C GLN A 193 2.69 3.15 -26.35
N LEU A 194 3.08 2.70 -25.19
CA LEU A 194 4.40 2.19 -24.86
C LEU A 194 4.30 0.69 -24.58
N LEU A 195 5.04 -0.12 -25.34
CA LEU A 195 5.19 -1.55 -25.09
C LEU A 195 6.66 -1.82 -24.76
N MET A 196 6.92 -2.28 -23.55
CA MET A 196 8.25 -2.73 -23.14
C MET A 196 8.33 -4.24 -23.32
N THR A 197 9.23 -4.70 -24.20
CA THR A 197 9.35 -6.11 -24.62
C THR A 197 10.45 -6.84 -23.92
N ASP A 198 11.38 -6.13 -23.26
CA ASP A 198 12.50 -6.70 -22.55
C ASP A 198 12.66 -6.09 -21.15
N THR A 199 12.88 -6.96 -20.16
CA THR A 199 13.15 -6.58 -18.75
C THR A 199 14.63 -6.70 -18.41
N THR A 200 15.48 -7.06 -19.37
CA THR A 200 16.93 -7.03 -19.13
C THR A 200 17.31 -5.58 -18.82
N THR A 201 17.66 -5.36 -17.58
CA THR A 201 18.28 -4.11 -17.15
C THR A 201 19.52 -3.88 -17.99
N THR A 202 19.38 -3.10 -19.06
CA THR A 202 20.52 -2.57 -19.78
C THR A 202 21.44 -1.93 -18.74
N PRO A 203 22.74 -2.23 -18.73
CA PRO A 203 23.64 -1.54 -17.82
C PRO A 203 23.43 -0.05 -18.03
N LYS A 204 23.07 0.68 -16.95
CA LYS A 204 22.97 2.13 -17.00
C LYS A 204 24.25 2.62 -17.64
N ASP A 205 24.14 3.20 -18.81
CA ASP A 205 25.24 3.92 -19.43
C ASP A 205 25.56 5.07 -18.45
N THR A 206 26.61 4.85 -17.67
CA THR A 206 27.07 5.79 -16.61
C THR A 206 27.81 7.00 -17.19
N THR A 207 27.72 7.19 -18.50
CA THR A 207 28.12 8.47 -19.08
C THR A 207 27.16 9.53 -18.58
N ALA A 208 27.61 10.29 -17.61
CA ALA A 208 26.90 11.44 -17.08
C ALA A 208 26.46 12.33 -18.25
N SER A 209 25.18 12.33 -18.57
CA SER A 209 24.63 13.28 -19.52
C SER A 209 24.91 14.68 -19.02
N ALA A 210 25.30 15.58 -19.90
CA ALA A 210 25.55 16.97 -19.54
C ALA A 210 24.35 17.53 -18.75
N PRO A 211 24.58 18.26 -17.65
CA PRO A 211 23.50 18.80 -16.84
C PRO A 211 22.59 19.69 -17.68
N VAL A 212 21.30 19.42 -17.63
CA VAL A 212 20.28 20.22 -18.33
C VAL A 212 19.99 21.45 -17.47
N ASN A 213 20.33 22.67 -17.96
CA ASN A 213 20.24 23.91 -17.19
C ASN A 213 19.09 24.83 -17.64
N TRP A 214 18.12 24.29 -18.37
CA TRP A 214 17.04 25.08 -18.94
C TRP A 214 16.19 25.80 -17.90
N LYS A 215 15.89 27.08 -18.21
CA LYS A 215 14.88 27.89 -17.52
C LYS A 215 13.68 28.07 -18.45
N VAL A 216 12.54 27.58 -18.03
CA VAL A 216 11.33 27.62 -18.81
C VAL A 216 10.24 28.41 -18.07
N ASN A 217 9.73 29.45 -18.71
CA ASN A 217 8.52 30.15 -18.27
C ASN A 217 7.39 29.80 -19.25
N LEU A 218 6.34 29.21 -18.75
CA LEU A 218 5.18 28.78 -19.52
C LEU A 218 3.93 29.49 -19.00
N HIS A 219 3.35 30.38 -19.80
CA HIS A 219 2.14 31.10 -19.37
C HIS A 219 0.91 30.22 -19.42
N GLN A 220 0.75 29.42 -20.46
CA GLN A 220 -0.38 28.53 -20.57
C GLN A 220 -0.03 27.21 -21.28
N LEU A 221 -0.41 26.09 -20.64
CA LEU A 221 -0.46 24.77 -21.28
C LEU A 221 -1.90 24.26 -21.29
N LYS A 222 -2.35 23.77 -22.43
CA LYS A 222 -3.63 23.08 -22.56
C LYS A 222 -3.43 21.69 -23.14
N LEU A 223 -3.99 20.69 -22.48
CA LEU A 223 -4.12 19.34 -23.00
C LEU A 223 -5.59 19.04 -23.24
N LYS A 224 -5.94 18.44 -24.36
CA LYS A 224 -7.30 18.07 -24.69
C LYS A 224 -7.33 16.71 -25.38
N ASN A 225 -8.11 15.78 -24.86
CA ASN A 225 -8.25 14.45 -25.42
C ASN A 225 -6.89 13.74 -25.62
N VAL A 226 -6.13 13.60 -24.52
CA VAL A 226 -4.81 12.97 -24.52
C VAL A 226 -4.88 11.64 -23.79
N SER A 227 -4.40 10.57 -24.41
CA SER A 227 -4.32 9.26 -23.78
C SER A 227 -2.92 8.68 -23.83
N PHE A 228 -2.58 7.97 -22.79
CA PHE A 228 -1.34 7.24 -22.62
C PHE A 228 -1.63 5.80 -22.20
N GLY A 229 -0.99 4.84 -22.84
CA GLY A 229 -1.05 3.44 -22.47
C GLY A 229 0.36 2.85 -22.35
N MET A 230 0.58 2.03 -21.34
CA MET A 230 1.84 1.31 -21.15
C MET A 230 1.56 -0.16 -20.82
N LYS A 231 2.35 -1.05 -21.45
CA LYS A 231 2.31 -2.49 -21.18
C LYS A 231 3.72 -2.99 -20.90
N LEU A 232 3.87 -3.69 -19.78
CA LEU A 232 5.07 -4.42 -19.39
C LEU A 232 4.71 -5.90 -19.26
N PRO A 233 4.85 -6.69 -20.34
CA PRO A 233 4.42 -8.09 -20.36
C PRO A 233 5.14 -8.97 -19.33
N ALA A 234 6.41 -8.70 -19.05
CA ALA A 234 7.19 -9.49 -18.10
C ALA A 234 6.66 -9.38 -16.65
N ASP A 235 6.09 -8.23 -16.29
CA ASP A 235 5.51 -7.99 -14.97
C ASP A 235 3.98 -8.16 -14.98
N SER A 236 3.41 -8.60 -16.12
CA SER A 236 1.96 -8.62 -16.37
C SER A 236 1.28 -7.29 -16.03
N MET A 237 2.01 -6.17 -16.23
CA MET A 237 1.56 -4.84 -15.83
C MET A 237 1.00 -4.08 -17.03
N LYS A 238 -0.15 -3.46 -16.82
CA LYS A 238 -0.81 -2.57 -17.78
C LYS A 238 -1.20 -1.28 -17.08
N MET A 239 -0.89 -0.16 -17.72
CA MET A 239 -1.30 1.16 -17.26
C MET A 239 -1.96 1.90 -18.40
N ALA A 240 -3.00 2.64 -18.10
CA ALA A 240 -3.61 3.56 -19.04
C ALA A 240 -4.04 4.83 -18.33
N ALA A 241 -3.93 5.96 -19.01
CA ALA A 241 -4.41 7.23 -18.53
C ALA A 241 -5.06 7.99 -19.69
N TYR A 242 -6.14 8.68 -19.39
CA TYR A 242 -6.84 9.56 -20.31
C TYR A 242 -7.08 10.91 -19.66
N ILE A 243 -6.81 11.97 -20.38
CA ILE A 243 -7.01 13.37 -20.00
C ILE A 243 -8.05 13.95 -20.93
N GLY A 244 -9.23 14.27 -20.41
CA GLY A 244 -10.25 14.97 -21.17
C GLY A 244 -9.80 16.41 -21.46
N GLU A 245 -9.54 17.17 -20.39
CA GLU A 245 -8.98 18.51 -20.48
C GLU A 245 -8.06 18.78 -19.27
N ALA A 246 -6.88 19.35 -19.54
CA ALA A 246 -6.01 19.86 -18.49
C ALA A 246 -5.45 21.24 -18.88
N THR A 247 -5.37 22.14 -17.89
CA THR A 247 -4.75 23.45 -18.05
C THR A 247 -3.74 23.72 -16.94
N ILE A 248 -2.63 24.31 -17.34
CA ILE A 248 -1.63 24.85 -16.41
C ILE A 248 -1.44 26.32 -16.76
N ASP A 249 -1.56 27.16 -15.77
CA ASP A 249 -1.34 28.60 -15.92
C ASP A 249 -0.11 29.05 -15.11
N ASP A 250 0.72 29.89 -15.73
CA ASP A 250 1.92 30.52 -15.16
C ASP A 250 2.87 29.52 -14.47
N ALA A 251 3.33 28.54 -15.24
CA ALA A 251 4.35 27.60 -14.78
C ALA A 251 5.78 28.12 -15.02
N LYS A 252 6.67 27.82 -14.09
CA LYS A 252 8.09 28.13 -14.15
C LYS A 252 8.90 26.91 -13.76
N ALA A 253 9.92 26.59 -14.53
CA ALA A 253 10.87 25.54 -14.21
C ALA A 253 12.30 26.06 -14.40
N ASP A 254 13.15 25.89 -13.38
CA ASP A 254 14.60 26.08 -13.45
C ASP A 254 15.24 24.71 -13.15
N LEU A 255 15.62 24.00 -14.19
CA LEU A 255 16.12 22.63 -14.07
C LEU A 255 17.47 22.55 -13.33
N LYS A 256 18.26 23.61 -13.43
CA LYS A 256 19.54 23.70 -12.72
C LYS A 256 19.35 23.77 -11.21
N ASN A 257 18.42 24.60 -10.77
CA ASN A 257 18.15 24.84 -9.35
C ASN A 257 17.03 23.92 -8.81
N GLN A 258 16.50 23.04 -9.64
CA GLN A 258 15.35 22.16 -9.29
C GLN A 258 14.14 22.94 -8.75
N PHE A 259 13.92 24.13 -9.32
CA PHE A 259 12.78 24.97 -8.99
C PHE A 259 11.62 24.66 -9.95
N TYR A 260 10.47 24.37 -9.40
CA TYR A 260 9.23 24.13 -10.15
C TYR A 260 8.09 24.89 -9.48
N GLY A 261 7.39 25.71 -10.23
CA GLY A 261 6.26 26.46 -9.71
C GLY A 261 5.16 26.55 -10.76
N LEU A 262 3.91 26.56 -10.31
CA LEU A 262 2.75 26.89 -11.12
C LEU A 262 1.72 27.66 -10.28
N LYS A 263 0.95 28.51 -10.93
CA LYS A 263 -0.09 29.28 -10.26
C LYS A 263 -1.39 28.52 -10.19
N GLN A 264 -1.75 27.82 -11.26
CA GLN A 264 -2.98 27.04 -11.31
C GLN A 264 -2.81 25.79 -12.16
N PHE A 265 -3.35 24.67 -11.69
CA PHE A 265 -3.53 23.45 -12.45
C PHE A 265 -4.97 22.98 -12.34
N LEU A 266 -5.59 22.74 -13.46
CA LEU A 266 -6.94 22.20 -13.58
C LEU A 266 -6.91 20.95 -14.46
N LEU A 267 -7.49 19.87 -13.96
CA LEU A 267 -7.71 18.63 -14.72
C LEU A 267 -9.18 18.26 -14.61
N SER A 268 -9.79 17.88 -15.70
CA SER A 268 -11.18 17.44 -15.74
C SER A 268 -11.41 16.34 -16.77
N GLY A 269 -12.38 15.46 -16.47
CA GLY A 269 -12.76 14.36 -17.33
C GLY A 269 -11.64 13.35 -17.56
N ALA A 270 -10.74 13.20 -16.59
CA ALA A 270 -9.65 12.26 -16.70
C ALA A 270 -10.01 10.89 -16.11
N SER A 271 -9.31 9.87 -16.57
CA SER A 271 -9.36 8.51 -16.04
C SER A 271 -7.99 7.87 -16.05
N ALA A 272 -7.77 6.92 -15.15
CA ALA A 272 -6.55 6.13 -15.09
C ALA A 272 -6.86 4.70 -14.69
N SER A 273 -6.08 3.75 -15.21
CA SER A 273 -6.14 2.35 -14.78
C SER A 273 -4.74 1.80 -14.57
N TYR A 274 -4.66 0.89 -13.62
CA TYR A 274 -3.46 0.16 -13.27
C TYR A 274 -3.85 -1.29 -12.99
N ASP A 275 -3.29 -2.21 -13.75
CA ASP A 275 -3.47 -3.65 -13.58
C ASP A 275 -2.12 -4.32 -13.48
N THR A 276 -1.93 -5.18 -12.48
CA THR A 276 -0.71 -5.97 -12.30
C THR A 276 -1.04 -7.40 -11.88
N GLY A 277 -0.24 -8.36 -12.37
CA GLY A 277 -0.46 -9.77 -12.13
C GLY A 277 -1.48 -10.41 -13.06
N GLU A 278 -1.63 -11.73 -12.93
CA GLU A 278 -2.55 -12.55 -13.73
C GLU A 278 -3.88 -12.87 -13.01
N ALA A 279 -3.96 -12.50 -11.73
CA ALA A 279 -5.15 -12.76 -10.91
C ALA A 279 -6.36 -11.95 -11.40
N GLN A 280 -7.57 -12.50 -11.18
CA GLN A 280 -8.78 -11.72 -11.40
C GLN A 280 -8.96 -10.69 -10.29
N PRO A 281 -9.55 -9.53 -10.59
CA PRO A 281 -9.82 -8.50 -9.60
C PRO A 281 -10.63 -9.06 -8.42
N SER A 282 -10.22 -8.75 -7.20
CA SER A 282 -10.93 -9.11 -5.98
C SER A 282 -12.18 -8.25 -5.77
N GLU A 283 -13.11 -8.73 -4.93
CA GLU A 283 -14.24 -7.93 -4.47
C GLU A 283 -13.77 -6.79 -3.57
N GLY A 284 -14.34 -5.59 -3.74
CA GLY A 284 -13.96 -4.39 -3.00
C GLY A 284 -12.74 -3.68 -3.61
N PHE A 285 -12.02 -2.92 -2.79
CA PHE A 285 -10.83 -2.19 -3.22
C PHE A 285 -9.65 -3.14 -3.44
N ASP A 286 -9.14 -3.10 -4.66
CA ASP A 286 -8.02 -3.93 -5.09
C ASP A 286 -6.91 -3.04 -5.65
N ALA A 287 -5.83 -2.89 -4.89
CA ALA A 287 -4.68 -2.06 -5.25
C ALA A 287 -3.91 -2.58 -6.48
N SER A 288 -4.04 -3.87 -6.80
CA SER A 288 -3.42 -4.48 -7.98
C SER A 288 -4.21 -4.26 -9.27
N HIS A 289 -5.49 -3.92 -9.14
CA HIS A 289 -6.42 -3.74 -10.26
C HIS A 289 -7.24 -2.48 -10.07
N MET A 290 -6.61 -1.31 -10.08
CA MET A 290 -7.27 -0.03 -9.90
C MET A 290 -7.78 0.54 -11.23
N ALA A 291 -8.99 1.09 -11.21
CA ALA A 291 -9.52 1.87 -12.33
C ALA A 291 -10.30 3.07 -11.79
N VAL A 292 -9.76 4.24 -12.03
CA VAL A 292 -10.31 5.52 -11.57
C VAL A 292 -10.85 6.30 -12.75
N ARG A 293 -12.03 6.86 -12.59
CA ARG A 293 -12.74 7.66 -13.61
C ARG A 293 -13.23 8.97 -13.02
N ASN A 294 -13.70 9.86 -13.89
CA ASN A 294 -14.25 11.16 -13.51
C ASN A 294 -13.27 11.99 -12.65
N ILE A 295 -11.97 11.81 -12.88
CA ILE A 295 -10.94 12.52 -12.13
C ILE A 295 -11.05 14.01 -12.44
N ARG A 296 -11.17 14.82 -11.39
CA ARG A 296 -10.98 16.27 -11.42
C ARG A 296 -9.92 16.65 -10.39
N ILE A 297 -9.02 17.52 -10.78
CA ILE A 297 -7.98 18.05 -9.89
C ILE A 297 -7.92 19.57 -10.10
N GLY A 298 -8.03 20.30 -9.01
CA GLY A 298 -7.80 21.73 -8.97
C GLY A 298 -6.72 22.08 -7.95
N LEU A 299 -5.58 22.60 -8.41
CA LEU A 299 -4.54 23.16 -7.56
C LEU A 299 -4.49 24.67 -7.78
N ASP A 300 -4.52 25.46 -6.71
CA ASP A 300 -4.44 26.92 -6.79
C ASP A 300 -3.02 27.44 -6.69
N SER A 301 -2.09 26.64 -6.23
CA SER A 301 -0.65 26.89 -6.35
C SER A 301 0.14 25.61 -6.12
N LEU A 302 1.27 25.52 -6.79
CA LEU A 302 2.30 24.53 -6.50
C LEU A 302 3.67 25.22 -6.61
N LEU A 303 4.47 25.09 -5.57
CA LEU A 303 5.86 25.52 -5.53
C LEU A 303 6.70 24.37 -4.99
N TYR A 304 7.80 24.06 -5.66
CA TYR A 304 8.81 23.12 -5.19
C TYR A 304 10.21 23.70 -5.49
N GLU A 305 10.98 23.88 -4.44
CA GLU A 305 12.37 24.30 -4.52
C GLU A 305 13.14 23.62 -3.36
N GLY A 306 13.60 22.39 -3.59
CA GLY A 306 14.25 21.60 -2.55
C GLY A 306 13.31 21.35 -1.35
N ARG A 307 13.61 21.98 -0.21
CA ARG A 307 12.77 21.88 0.99
C ARG A 307 11.62 22.89 1.03
N ASN A 308 11.68 23.92 0.21
CA ASN A 308 10.60 24.89 0.11
C ASN A 308 9.51 24.32 -0.79
N MET A 309 8.39 23.94 -0.20
CA MET A 309 7.22 23.42 -0.91
C MET A 309 5.97 24.17 -0.45
N ASN A 310 5.12 24.48 -1.40
CA ASN A 310 3.78 24.97 -1.11
C ASN A 310 2.82 24.37 -2.13
N ALA A 311 1.75 23.75 -1.66
CA ALA A 311 0.71 23.21 -2.51
C ALA A 311 -0.66 23.51 -1.89
N VAL A 312 -1.56 24.06 -2.69
CA VAL A 312 -2.94 24.31 -2.29
C VAL A 312 -3.86 23.47 -3.17
N ILE A 313 -4.43 22.44 -2.56
CA ILE A 313 -5.41 21.57 -3.21
C ILE A 313 -6.76 22.20 -3.01
N ARG A 314 -7.35 22.73 -4.09
CA ARG A 314 -8.68 23.29 -4.08
C ARG A 314 -9.74 22.19 -4.14
N GLU A 315 -9.51 21.18 -4.95
CA GLU A 315 -10.43 20.08 -5.18
C GLU A 315 -9.71 18.89 -5.82
N ILE A 316 -9.96 17.70 -5.30
CA ILE A 316 -9.71 16.45 -6.02
C ILE A 316 -10.98 15.61 -5.87
N THR A 317 -11.54 15.17 -6.99
CA THR A 317 -12.68 14.23 -7.03
C THR A 317 -12.34 13.07 -7.95
N MET A 318 -12.82 11.88 -7.63
CA MET A 318 -12.63 10.69 -8.46
C MET A 318 -13.58 9.57 -8.03
N GLU A 319 -13.83 8.65 -8.94
CA GLU A 319 -14.57 7.41 -8.69
C GLU A 319 -13.70 6.21 -9.05
N GLU A 320 -13.53 5.30 -8.12
CA GLU A 320 -12.79 4.07 -8.33
C GLU A 320 -13.75 2.89 -8.62
N ARG A 321 -13.30 1.91 -9.37
CA ARG A 321 -14.09 0.75 -9.84
C ARG A 321 -14.79 -0.03 -8.72
N SER A 322 -14.16 -0.15 -7.54
CA SER A 322 -14.75 -0.82 -6.37
C SER A 322 -15.99 -0.14 -5.81
N GLY A 323 -16.26 1.09 -6.24
CA GLY A 323 -17.31 1.96 -5.68
C GLY A 323 -16.77 3.04 -4.75
N LEU A 324 -15.46 3.04 -4.43
CA LEU A 324 -14.84 4.13 -3.69
C LEU A 324 -14.96 5.43 -4.49
N SER A 325 -15.61 6.42 -3.92
CA SER A 325 -15.81 7.72 -4.54
C SER A 325 -15.26 8.81 -3.63
N ILE A 326 -14.29 9.58 -4.10
CA ILE A 326 -13.85 10.79 -3.43
C ILE A 326 -14.66 11.94 -4.00
N THR A 327 -15.57 12.49 -3.19
CA THR A 327 -16.43 13.63 -3.57
C THR A 327 -15.71 14.96 -3.37
N SER A 328 -14.76 15.02 -2.44
CA SER A 328 -13.92 16.18 -2.19
C SER A 328 -12.66 15.78 -1.45
N LEU A 329 -11.51 16.21 -1.95
CA LEU A 329 -10.25 16.25 -1.20
C LEU A 329 -9.71 17.67 -1.34
N THR A 330 -9.59 18.36 -0.21
CA THR A 330 -9.07 19.72 -0.11
C THR A 330 -7.95 19.79 0.91
N GLY A 331 -7.00 20.71 0.74
CA GLY A 331 -5.96 20.84 1.73
C GLY A 331 -4.81 21.75 1.32
N ARG A 332 -3.87 21.89 2.25
CA ARG A 332 -2.67 22.68 2.06
C ARG A 332 -1.45 21.91 2.57
N LEU A 333 -0.39 21.94 1.80
CA LEU A 333 0.93 21.49 2.19
C LEU A 333 1.87 22.69 2.15
N PHE A 334 2.57 22.92 3.23
CA PHE A 334 3.60 23.94 3.33
C PHE A 334 4.88 23.30 3.89
N SER A 335 6.01 23.64 3.31
CA SER A 335 7.31 23.25 3.84
C SER A 335 8.32 24.36 3.59
N ASN A 336 9.29 24.47 4.47
CA ASN A 336 10.47 25.32 4.34
C ASN A 336 11.71 24.54 4.81
N ASP A 337 12.86 25.20 4.96
CA ASP A 337 14.11 24.55 5.38
C ASP A 337 14.03 23.83 6.74
N SER A 338 13.06 24.18 7.59
CA SER A 338 12.96 23.69 8.96
C SER A 338 11.78 22.75 9.17
N ILE A 339 10.60 23.05 8.62
CA ILE A 339 9.35 22.37 8.93
C ILE A 339 8.60 21.90 7.69
N ILE A 340 7.83 20.84 7.87
CA ILE A 340 6.79 20.37 6.95
C ILE A 340 5.46 20.51 7.70
N ARG A 341 4.46 21.14 7.10
CA ARG A 341 3.16 21.39 7.72
C ARG A 341 2.03 21.09 6.76
N ILE A 342 1.08 20.34 7.23
CA ILE A 342 -0.24 20.11 6.64
C ILE A 342 -1.25 20.74 7.62
N PRO A 343 -1.60 22.02 7.47
CA PRO A 343 -2.50 22.67 8.42
C PRO A 343 -3.87 22.02 8.46
N GLU A 344 -4.34 21.59 7.31
CA GLU A 344 -5.64 20.97 7.12
C GLU A 344 -5.62 20.15 5.83
N LEU A 345 -6.05 18.90 5.91
CA LEU A 345 -6.34 18.03 4.78
C LEU A 345 -7.70 17.38 5.06
N LYS A 346 -8.68 17.66 4.21
CA LYS A 346 -10.04 17.12 4.32
C LYS A 346 -10.35 16.22 3.15
N LEU A 347 -10.77 15.00 3.44
CA LEU A 347 -11.24 14.04 2.46
C LEU A 347 -12.69 13.69 2.78
N GLN A 348 -13.52 13.74 1.75
CA GLN A 348 -14.93 13.37 1.84
C GLN A 348 -15.28 12.33 0.77
N THR A 349 -16.03 11.34 1.18
CA THR A 349 -16.74 10.38 0.32
C THR A 349 -18.24 10.58 0.52
N PRO A 350 -19.13 9.90 -0.19
CA PRO A 350 -20.57 9.94 0.11
C PRO A 350 -20.93 9.50 1.54
N HIS A 351 -20.07 8.67 2.15
CA HIS A 351 -20.36 8.00 3.44
C HIS A 351 -19.36 8.33 4.54
N SER A 352 -18.23 8.96 4.21
CA SER A 352 -17.15 9.22 5.17
C SER A 352 -16.57 10.63 5.07
N GLU A 353 -16.04 11.09 6.20
CA GLU A 353 -15.30 12.34 6.32
C GLU A 353 -14.03 12.11 7.13
N ILE A 354 -12.90 12.59 6.63
CA ILE A 354 -11.59 12.46 7.27
C ILE A 354 -10.90 13.82 7.29
N ASP A 355 -10.49 14.25 8.49
CA ASP A 355 -9.69 15.44 8.71
C ASP A 355 -8.33 15.07 9.27
N LEU A 356 -7.27 15.56 8.63
CA LEU A 356 -5.89 15.39 9.07
C LEU A 356 -5.20 16.75 9.19
N SER A 357 -4.53 16.97 10.29
CA SER A 357 -3.53 18.04 10.42
C SER A 357 -2.22 17.46 10.95
N ALA A 358 -1.10 17.93 10.43
CA ALA A 358 0.21 17.47 10.84
C ALA A 358 1.26 18.57 10.70
N GLN A 359 2.22 18.59 11.59
CA GLN A 359 3.42 19.40 11.50
C GLN A 359 4.61 18.59 11.99
N THR A 360 5.69 18.63 11.24
CA THR A 360 6.97 17.99 11.64
C THR A 360 8.15 18.83 11.24
N TYR A 361 9.31 18.55 11.82
CA TYR A 361 10.58 19.16 11.46
C TYR A 361 11.34 18.24 10.50
N TRP A 362 12.09 18.83 9.55
CA TRP A 362 12.96 18.06 8.65
C TRP A 362 14.01 17.22 9.38
N GLU A 363 14.41 17.67 10.56
CA GLU A 363 15.30 16.91 11.43
C GLU A 363 14.72 15.53 11.76
N LEU A 364 13.42 15.44 12.05
CA LEU A 364 12.75 14.19 12.38
C LEU A 364 12.71 13.25 11.17
N VAL A 365 12.56 13.78 9.95
CA VAL A 365 12.57 12.96 8.73
C VAL A 365 13.92 12.30 8.51
N ASN A 366 15.01 13.03 8.82
CA ASN A 366 16.37 12.54 8.64
C ASN A 366 16.83 11.67 9.84
N ILE A 367 16.49 12.12 11.05
CA ILE A 367 16.86 11.47 12.31
C ILE A 367 15.61 11.38 13.18
N PRO A 368 14.92 10.24 13.16
CA PRO A 368 13.60 10.07 13.80
C PRO A 368 13.57 10.29 15.33
N THR A 369 14.71 10.43 15.96
CA THR A 369 14.87 10.70 17.41
C THR A 369 15.04 12.18 17.73
N THR A 370 15.15 13.05 16.72
CA THR A 370 15.30 14.51 16.86
C THR A 370 14.09 15.22 16.25
N GLY A 371 13.96 16.51 16.51
CA GLY A 371 12.81 17.28 16.04
C GLY A 371 11.50 16.88 16.76
N ARG A 372 10.37 17.23 16.17
CA ARG A 372 9.03 16.99 16.75
C ARG A 372 8.01 16.76 15.66
N LEU A 373 7.14 15.80 15.86
CA LEU A 373 5.89 15.58 15.11
C LEU A 373 4.71 15.98 15.99
N SER A 374 3.78 16.74 15.47
CA SER A 374 2.46 16.94 16.06
C SER A 374 1.43 16.60 14.99
N ALA A 375 0.54 15.66 15.26
CA ALA A 375 -0.48 15.24 14.33
C ALA A 375 -1.83 15.03 15.02
N SER A 376 -2.90 15.37 14.31
CA SER A 376 -4.27 15.13 14.70
C SER A 376 -5.03 14.52 13.53
N PHE A 377 -5.73 13.45 13.80
CA PHE A 377 -6.54 12.70 12.85
C PHE A 377 -7.95 12.53 13.40
N ASN A 378 -8.96 12.91 12.62
CA ASN A 378 -10.36 12.67 12.92
C ASN A 378 -11.01 12.04 11.70
N ALA A 379 -11.75 10.96 11.89
CA ALA A 379 -12.45 10.28 10.82
C ALA A 379 -13.83 9.81 11.27
N HIS A 380 -14.80 9.99 10.39
CA HIS A 380 -16.12 9.40 10.45
C HIS A 380 -16.27 8.52 9.22
N ILE A 381 -16.22 7.20 9.38
CA ILE A 381 -16.16 6.24 8.26
C ILE A 381 -17.48 5.48 8.21
N GLY A 382 -18.23 5.64 7.13
CA GLY A 382 -19.49 4.94 6.89
C GLY A 382 -19.30 3.44 6.63
N LYS A 383 -20.33 2.65 6.90
CA LYS A 383 -20.33 1.19 6.66
C LYS A 383 -19.94 0.85 5.23
N GLU A 384 -20.47 1.56 4.28
CA GLU A 384 -20.26 1.33 2.85
C GLU A 384 -18.77 1.42 2.51
N ASP A 385 -18.09 2.45 3.00
CA ASP A 385 -16.65 2.62 2.75
C ASP A 385 -15.81 1.57 3.51
N VAL A 386 -16.21 1.18 4.75
CA VAL A 386 -15.56 0.08 5.46
C VAL A 386 -15.66 -1.22 4.67
N MET A 387 -16.82 -1.50 4.07
CA MET A 387 -17.05 -2.74 3.32
C MET A 387 -16.23 -2.82 2.03
N LEU A 388 -15.86 -1.69 1.43
CA LEU A 388 -14.94 -1.67 0.28
C LEU A 388 -13.58 -2.28 0.61
N PHE A 389 -13.08 -2.08 1.83
CA PHE A 389 -11.81 -2.64 2.30
C PHE A 389 -11.96 -4.01 2.99
N ALA A 390 -13.19 -4.46 3.19
CA ALA A 390 -13.56 -5.73 3.80
C ALA A 390 -13.88 -6.81 2.77
N GLY A 391 -13.43 -6.69 1.52
CA GLY A 391 -13.77 -7.60 0.41
C GLY A 391 -13.57 -9.09 0.74
N GLY A 392 -12.45 -9.42 1.38
CA GLY A 392 -12.10 -10.79 1.78
C GLY A 392 -12.80 -11.32 3.04
N LEU A 393 -13.65 -10.51 3.72
CA LEU A 393 -14.35 -10.95 4.91
C LEU A 393 -15.66 -11.68 4.57
N PRO A 394 -16.11 -12.63 5.45
CA PRO A 394 -17.35 -13.37 5.23
C PRO A 394 -18.56 -12.47 5.07
N GLN A 395 -19.52 -12.89 4.23
CA GLN A 395 -20.75 -12.14 3.98
C GLN A 395 -21.58 -11.96 5.26
N THR A 396 -21.57 -12.96 6.14
CA THR A 396 -22.22 -12.90 7.46
C THR A 396 -21.74 -11.74 8.32
N PHE A 397 -20.44 -11.43 8.27
CA PHE A 397 -19.87 -10.24 8.95
C PHE A 397 -20.34 -8.94 8.28
N LYS A 398 -20.27 -8.86 6.94
CA LYS A 398 -20.66 -7.66 6.18
C LYS A 398 -22.12 -7.28 6.43
N GLU A 399 -23.01 -8.26 6.48
CA GLU A 399 -24.44 -8.04 6.75
C GLU A 399 -24.71 -7.59 8.18
N ALA A 400 -24.03 -8.23 9.15
CA ALA A 400 -24.20 -7.94 10.57
C ALA A 400 -23.52 -6.66 11.04
N TYR A 401 -22.58 -6.09 10.27
CA TYR A 401 -21.86 -4.87 10.64
C TYR A 401 -22.82 -3.67 10.83
N PRO A 402 -22.68 -2.90 11.90
CA PRO A 402 -23.57 -1.77 12.20
C PRO A 402 -23.58 -0.68 11.12
N PHE A 403 -24.74 -0.07 10.91
CA PHE A 403 -24.91 1.04 9.95
C PHE A 403 -24.34 2.39 10.45
N ARG A 404 -24.04 2.48 11.74
CA ARG A 404 -23.48 3.71 12.31
C ARG A 404 -22.04 3.91 11.84
N PRO A 405 -21.61 5.15 11.59
CA PRO A 405 -20.23 5.40 11.18
C PRO A 405 -19.24 5.06 12.30
N LEU A 406 -18.11 4.50 11.90
CA LEU A 406 -16.95 4.32 12.77
C LEU A 406 -16.27 5.68 12.97
N VAL A 407 -16.17 6.13 14.20
CA VAL A 407 -15.53 7.40 14.53
C VAL A 407 -14.16 7.15 15.13
N ILE A 408 -13.12 7.68 14.50
CA ILE A 408 -11.73 7.57 14.96
C ILE A 408 -11.21 8.97 15.26
N ARG A 409 -10.63 9.17 16.44
CA ARG A 409 -9.89 10.38 16.78
C ARG A 409 -8.56 10.00 17.37
N ALA A 410 -7.48 10.50 16.78
CA ALA A 410 -6.12 10.23 17.24
C ALA A 410 -5.33 11.54 17.29
N GLY A 411 -4.47 11.67 18.29
CA GLY A 411 -3.56 12.78 18.42
C GLY A 411 -2.24 12.30 18.99
N THR A 412 -1.14 12.74 18.37
CA THR A 412 0.22 12.42 18.81
C THR A 412 1.10 13.65 18.77
N ASP A 413 2.07 13.67 19.67
CA ASP A 413 3.07 14.72 19.76
C ASP A 413 4.41 14.13 20.22
N GLY A 414 5.52 14.55 19.61
CA GLY A 414 6.86 14.09 19.98
C GLY A 414 7.69 13.54 18.83
N ASN A 415 8.57 12.60 19.13
CA ASN A 415 9.43 11.88 18.19
C ASN A 415 9.71 10.46 18.69
N LEU A 416 10.56 9.67 18.02
CA LEU A 416 10.85 8.30 18.48
C LEU A 416 11.69 8.22 19.76
N LYS A 417 12.24 9.36 20.24
CA LYS A 417 12.89 9.44 21.56
C LYS A 417 11.85 9.64 22.68
N GLU A 418 10.81 10.44 22.40
CA GLU A 418 9.71 10.70 23.34
C GLU A 418 8.46 11.00 22.53
N MET A 419 7.48 10.11 22.54
CA MET A 419 6.22 10.21 21.84
C MET A 419 5.06 10.13 22.80
N GLN A 420 4.21 11.13 22.78
CA GLN A 420 2.96 11.15 23.54
C GLN A 420 1.77 10.90 22.62
N ILE A 421 1.00 9.87 22.89
CA ILE A 421 -0.32 9.63 22.32
C ILE A 421 -1.33 10.27 23.25
N SER A 422 -1.72 11.50 22.92
CA SER A 422 -2.57 12.33 23.80
C SER A 422 -4.05 11.97 23.74
N ARG A 423 -4.49 11.46 22.59
CA ARG A 423 -5.87 11.03 22.36
C ARG A 423 -5.86 9.90 21.34
N PHE A 424 -6.49 8.81 21.73
CA PHE A 424 -6.84 7.74 20.80
C PHE A 424 -8.23 7.24 21.17
N THR A 425 -9.21 7.47 20.29
CA THR A 425 -10.58 6.99 20.50
C THR A 425 -11.07 6.34 19.23
N VAL A 426 -11.68 5.17 19.38
CA VAL A 426 -12.39 4.47 18.30
C VAL A 426 -13.79 4.16 18.82
N ASP A 427 -14.79 4.73 18.20
CA ASP A 427 -16.19 4.58 18.62
C ASP A 427 -17.02 4.07 17.45
N LEU A 428 -17.64 2.92 17.62
CA LEU A 428 -18.68 2.42 16.74
C LEU A 428 -20.01 2.46 17.51
N PRO A 429 -20.82 3.54 17.30
CA PRO A 429 -22.01 3.77 18.12
C PRO A 429 -22.97 2.59 18.10
N GLY A 430 -23.33 2.11 19.29
CA GLY A 430 -24.17 0.92 19.47
C GLY A 430 -23.39 -0.41 19.51
N ALA A 431 -22.11 -0.42 19.18
CA ALA A 431 -21.25 -1.60 19.25
C ALA A 431 -20.18 -1.49 20.33
N PHE A 432 -19.28 -0.53 20.26
CA PHE A 432 -18.24 -0.32 21.26
C PHE A 432 -17.71 1.10 21.27
N SER A 433 -17.04 1.45 22.36
CA SER A 433 -16.23 2.66 22.49
C SER A 433 -14.88 2.28 23.11
N LEU A 434 -13.79 2.58 22.41
CA LEU A 434 -12.41 2.38 22.84
C LEU A 434 -11.75 3.73 23.04
N LYS A 435 -11.09 3.92 24.17
CA LYS A 435 -10.29 5.10 24.49
C LYS A 435 -8.90 4.65 24.91
N GLY A 436 -7.89 5.39 24.51
CA GLY A 436 -6.52 5.06 24.87
C GLY A 436 -5.59 6.25 24.80
N GLY A 437 -4.38 6.02 25.26
CA GLY A 437 -3.29 6.97 25.21
C GLY A 437 -2.09 6.42 25.92
N GLY A 438 -0.98 7.16 25.84
CA GLY A 438 0.24 6.71 26.49
C GLY A 438 1.45 7.55 26.11
N ILE A 439 2.57 7.17 26.71
CA ILE A 439 3.88 7.76 26.44
C ILE A 439 4.81 6.62 26.04
N LEU A 440 5.57 6.84 24.99
CA LEU A 440 6.58 5.91 24.48
C LEU A 440 7.90 6.65 24.36
N GLU A 441 8.97 6.02 24.82
CA GLU A 441 10.31 6.61 24.87
C GLU A 441 11.35 5.68 24.23
N ASN A 442 12.35 6.27 23.60
CA ASN A 442 13.51 5.58 23.01
C ASN A 442 13.15 4.40 22.09
N LEU A 443 12.12 4.55 21.24
CA LEU A 443 11.56 3.46 20.44
C LEU A 443 12.55 2.79 19.47
N THR A 444 13.63 3.49 19.12
CA THR A 444 14.68 2.97 18.23
C THR A 444 15.72 2.11 18.90
N ASP A 445 15.78 2.11 20.23
CA ASP A 445 16.76 1.33 20.99
C ASP A 445 16.06 0.24 21.81
N SER A 446 16.26 -1.00 21.45
CA SER A 446 15.64 -2.16 22.09
C SER A 446 16.01 -2.36 23.55
N LEU A 447 17.11 -1.77 24.01
CA LEU A 447 17.60 -1.91 25.38
C LEU A 447 17.06 -0.82 26.32
N THR A 448 16.83 0.37 25.78
CA THR A 448 16.42 1.54 26.60
C THR A 448 14.99 2.01 26.31
N ARG A 449 14.32 1.41 25.31
CA ARG A 449 12.92 1.77 25.02
C ARG A 449 12.05 1.58 26.25
N SER A 450 11.17 2.54 26.49
CA SER A 450 10.23 2.50 27.60
C SER A 450 8.88 3.08 27.20
N GLY A 451 7.86 2.81 27.98
CA GLY A 451 6.57 3.42 27.77
C GLY A 451 5.43 2.73 28.47
N THR A 452 4.33 3.43 28.48
CA THR A 452 3.06 2.93 29.00
C THR A 452 1.94 3.29 28.05
N ILE A 453 1.11 2.31 27.68
CA ILE A 453 -0.12 2.48 26.91
C ILE A 453 -1.28 1.97 27.73
N GLY A 454 -2.32 2.79 27.89
CA GLY A 454 -3.58 2.42 28.49
C GLY A 454 -4.69 2.38 27.44
N LEU A 455 -5.56 1.38 27.51
CA LEU A 455 -6.75 1.23 26.68
C LEU A 455 -7.94 0.90 27.58
N ASP A 456 -9.02 1.65 27.41
CA ASP A 456 -10.31 1.43 28.06
C ASP A 456 -11.36 1.18 26.96
N MET A 457 -12.02 0.05 26.99
CA MET A 457 -13.07 -0.31 26.05
C MET A 457 -14.36 -0.63 26.79
N VAL A 458 -15.45 -0.13 26.26
CA VAL A 458 -16.81 -0.51 26.68
C VAL A 458 -17.54 -1.03 25.47
N THR A 459 -18.10 -2.23 25.60
CA THR A 459 -18.89 -2.85 24.55
C THR A 459 -20.37 -2.67 24.81
N ARG A 460 -21.16 -2.72 23.75
CA ARG A 460 -22.63 -2.74 23.80
C ARG A 460 -23.17 -3.90 23.00
N ASN A 461 -22.80 -4.03 21.74
CA ASN A 461 -23.19 -5.15 20.89
C ASN A 461 -22.07 -5.46 19.92
N LEU A 462 -21.31 -6.52 20.19
CA LEU A 462 -20.24 -7.01 19.34
C LEU A 462 -20.63 -8.25 18.52
N ASN A 463 -21.91 -8.65 18.51
CA ASN A 463 -22.35 -9.89 17.89
C ASN A 463 -22.08 -9.94 16.37
N PHE A 464 -21.89 -8.79 15.71
CA PHE A 464 -21.45 -8.77 14.32
C PHE A 464 -20.09 -9.45 14.11
N LEU A 465 -19.23 -9.50 15.12
CA LEU A 465 -17.92 -10.16 15.05
C LEU A 465 -18.07 -11.70 14.95
N THR A 466 -19.17 -12.30 15.43
CA THR A 466 -19.41 -13.74 15.26
C THR A 466 -19.54 -14.12 13.80
N GLY A 467 -19.95 -13.17 12.93
CA GLY A 467 -19.99 -13.36 11.49
C GLY A 467 -18.62 -13.61 10.84
N LEU A 468 -17.49 -13.30 11.53
CA LEU A 468 -16.14 -13.62 11.05
C LEU A 468 -15.87 -15.14 10.96
N THR A 469 -16.64 -15.97 11.65
CA THR A 469 -16.52 -17.44 11.56
C THR A 469 -16.94 -17.97 10.18
N GLY A 470 -17.62 -17.15 9.35
CA GLY A 470 -18.19 -17.54 8.07
C GLY A 470 -19.44 -18.46 8.20
N VAL A 471 -19.79 -18.82 9.41
CA VAL A 471 -20.99 -19.61 9.71
C VAL A 471 -22.12 -18.66 10.07
N THR A 472 -23.32 -18.93 9.56
CA THR A 472 -24.50 -18.14 9.96
C THR A 472 -24.67 -18.24 11.47
N PRO A 473 -24.71 -17.11 12.19
CA PRO A 473 -24.85 -17.12 13.64
C PRO A 473 -26.16 -17.83 14.03
N ASP A 474 -26.02 -18.99 14.66
CA ASP A 474 -27.16 -19.77 15.15
C ASP A 474 -27.52 -19.41 16.60
N GLY A 475 -26.77 -18.46 17.21
CA GLY A 475 -26.91 -18.06 18.59
C GLY A 475 -26.27 -19.05 19.58
N SER A 476 -25.42 -19.98 19.12
CA SER A 476 -24.61 -20.83 20.01
C SER A 476 -23.48 -20.05 20.67
N LEU A 477 -22.89 -19.11 19.96
CA LEU A 477 -21.90 -18.17 20.47
C LEU A 477 -22.45 -16.75 20.38
N VAL A 478 -22.48 -16.06 21.50
CA VAL A 478 -22.92 -14.65 21.62
C VAL A 478 -21.85 -13.87 22.37
N ILE A 479 -21.59 -12.66 21.94
CA ILE A 479 -20.73 -11.73 22.69
C ILE A 479 -21.66 -10.89 23.58
N PRO A 480 -21.54 -10.97 24.92
CA PRO A 480 -22.44 -10.27 25.81
C PRO A 480 -22.38 -8.74 25.64
N ASP A 481 -23.53 -8.12 25.80
CA ASP A 481 -23.62 -6.66 25.85
C ASP A 481 -23.00 -6.12 27.15
N SER A 482 -22.56 -4.86 27.13
CA SER A 482 -22.11 -4.14 28.33
C SER A 482 -20.88 -4.72 29.04
N MET A 483 -19.97 -5.29 28.31
CA MET A 483 -18.65 -5.62 28.86
C MET A 483 -17.75 -4.38 28.93
N SER A 484 -16.90 -4.34 29.91
CA SER A 484 -15.81 -3.36 29.98
C SER A 484 -14.46 -4.07 30.05
N LEU A 485 -13.53 -3.55 29.27
CA LEU A 485 -12.16 -4.03 29.20
C LEU A 485 -11.21 -2.87 29.49
N LYS A 486 -10.31 -3.05 30.45
CA LYS A 486 -9.20 -2.14 30.72
C LYS A 486 -7.90 -2.87 30.47
N MET A 487 -7.04 -2.28 29.66
CA MET A 487 -5.72 -2.84 29.40
C MET A 487 -4.66 -1.79 29.68
N LYS A 488 -3.61 -2.19 30.36
CA LYS A 488 -2.40 -1.41 30.57
C LYS A 488 -1.21 -2.22 30.11
N MET A 489 -0.43 -1.66 29.21
CA MET A 489 0.81 -2.24 28.74
C MET A 489 1.98 -1.34 29.15
N GLU A 490 3.02 -1.94 29.71
CA GLU A 490 4.26 -1.28 30.10
C GLU A 490 5.42 -1.97 29.38
N MET A 491 6.33 -1.17 28.90
CA MET A 491 7.57 -1.61 28.24
C MET A 491 8.75 -0.95 28.92
N ASN A 492 9.80 -1.73 29.23
CA ASN A 492 11.05 -1.22 29.77
C ASN A 492 12.20 -2.09 29.24
N GLY A 493 12.89 -1.58 28.24
CA GLY A 493 13.88 -2.35 27.47
C GLY A 493 13.27 -3.63 26.90
N PRO A 494 13.87 -4.78 27.19
CA PRO A 494 13.35 -6.07 26.78
C PRO A 494 12.16 -6.57 27.61
N GLN A 495 11.79 -5.86 28.68
CA GLN A 495 10.71 -6.27 29.58
C GLN A 495 9.38 -5.67 29.14
N TYR A 496 8.37 -6.51 28.99
CA TYR A 496 6.98 -6.16 28.71
C TYR A 496 6.10 -6.64 29.82
N LYS A 497 5.17 -5.83 30.26
CA LYS A 497 4.11 -6.17 31.17
C LYS A 497 2.77 -5.80 30.58
N ALA A 498 1.80 -6.67 30.72
CA ALA A 498 0.43 -6.41 30.30
C ALA A 498 -0.51 -6.74 31.44
N LYS A 499 -1.41 -5.83 31.74
CA LYS A 499 -2.51 -6.05 32.67
C LYS A 499 -3.82 -5.85 31.88
N LEU A 500 -4.73 -6.82 32.03
CA LEU A 500 -6.03 -6.81 31.42
C LEU A 500 -7.08 -7.10 32.48
N ASP A 501 -8.06 -6.21 32.58
CA ASP A 501 -9.20 -6.33 33.47
C ASP A 501 -10.48 -6.33 32.63
N LEU A 502 -11.17 -7.44 32.52
CA LEU A 502 -12.47 -7.57 31.86
C LEU A 502 -13.57 -7.72 32.90
N LYS A 503 -14.68 -7.05 32.71
CA LYS A 503 -15.90 -7.21 33.53
C LYS A 503 -17.09 -7.47 32.63
N GLU A 504 -17.89 -8.44 32.99
CA GLU A 504 -19.15 -8.80 32.36
C GLU A 504 -20.19 -9.09 33.44
N GLY A 505 -21.21 -8.24 33.60
CA GLY A 505 -22.18 -8.40 34.68
C GLY A 505 -21.54 -8.44 36.05
N LYS A 506 -21.73 -9.55 36.77
CA LYS A 506 -21.04 -9.85 38.03
C LYS A 506 -19.66 -10.46 37.85
N GLY A 507 -19.42 -11.03 36.67
CA GLY A 507 -18.21 -11.74 36.35
C GLY A 507 -17.02 -10.80 36.07
N SER A 508 -15.83 -11.29 36.38
CA SER A 508 -14.59 -10.59 36.08
C SER A 508 -13.47 -11.56 35.65
N MET A 509 -12.62 -11.06 34.73
CA MET A 509 -11.39 -11.75 34.36
C MET A 509 -10.22 -10.77 34.48
N ASN A 510 -9.20 -11.15 35.20
CA ASN A 510 -7.97 -10.39 35.38
C ASN A 510 -6.80 -11.19 34.81
N VAL A 511 -6.02 -10.59 33.95
CA VAL A 511 -4.78 -11.18 33.42
C VAL A 511 -3.62 -10.25 33.72
N ASN A 512 -2.55 -10.78 34.33
CA ASN A 512 -1.28 -10.08 34.45
C ASN A 512 -0.22 -10.92 33.73
N ALA A 513 0.44 -10.36 32.74
CA ALA A 513 1.48 -11.06 32.01
C ALA A 513 2.76 -10.23 31.98
N ALA A 514 3.88 -10.89 32.04
CA ALA A 514 5.19 -10.28 31.87
C ALA A 514 6.04 -11.17 30.96
N LEU A 515 6.82 -10.53 30.12
CA LEU A 515 7.75 -11.18 29.17
C LEU A 515 9.05 -10.38 29.09
N ASN A 516 10.16 -11.09 29.19
CA ASN A 516 11.46 -10.56 28.82
C ASN A 516 11.84 -11.13 27.45
N SER A 517 11.81 -10.29 26.41
CA SER A 517 12.05 -10.71 25.01
C SER A 517 13.49 -11.14 24.72
N SER A 518 14.47 -10.76 25.55
CA SER A 518 15.87 -11.16 25.39
C SER A 518 16.18 -12.52 26.01
N THR A 519 15.53 -12.84 27.11
CA THR A 519 15.73 -14.10 27.82
C THR A 519 14.60 -15.09 27.60
N GLU A 520 13.52 -14.65 26.96
CA GLU A 520 12.27 -15.39 26.76
C GLU A 520 11.62 -15.89 28.07
N VAL A 521 11.95 -15.26 29.19
CA VAL A 521 11.32 -15.56 30.46
C VAL A 521 9.97 -14.86 30.51
N TYR A 522 8.95 -15.63 30.89
CA TYR A 522 7.58 -15.11 30.97
C TYR A 522 6.89 -15.55 32.28
N THR A 523 5.92 -14.76 32.70
CA THR A 523 4.95 -15.07 33.72
C THR A 523 3.57 -14.63 33.26
N ALA A 524 2.55 -15.39 33.63
CA ALA A 524 1.15 -15.04 33.37
C ALA A 524 0.29 -15.49 34.54
N ASP A 525 -0.50 -14.59 35.09
CA ASP A 525 -1.49 -14.86 36.10
C ASP A 525 -2.87 -14.56 35.56
N LEU A 526 -3.77 -15.51 35.60
CA LEU A 526 -5.16 -15.40 35.20
C LEU A 526 -6.03 -15.61 36.41
N LYS A 527 -6.99 -14.75 36.66
CA LYS A 527 -8.04 -14.92 37.63
C LYS A 527 -9.40 -14.61 37.02
N ILE A 528 -10.28 -15.59 37.07
CA ILE A 528 -11.68 -15.48 36.66
C ILE A 528 -12.53 -15.65 37.91
N ASN A 529 -13.44 -14.71 38.16
CA ASN A 529 -14.41 -14.82 39.24
C ASN A 529 -15.81 -14.64 38.67
N ASP A 530 -16.70 -15.58 38.98
CA ASP A 530 -18.14 -15.58 38.70
C ASP A 530 -18.51 -15.19 37.27
N LEU A 531 -17.65 -15.55 36.25
CA LEU A 531 -17.91 -15.25 34.88
C LEU A 531 -19.12 -16.07 34.36
N GLN A 532 -20.12 -15.38 33.83
CA GLN A 532 -21.37 -15.97 33.38
C GLN A 532 -21.24 -16.54 31.97
N LEU A 533 -20.71 -17.75 31.85
CA LEU A 533 -20.43 -18.37 30.55
C LEU A 533 -21.69 -18.57 29.67
N HIS A 534 -22.88 -18.75 30.28
CA HIS A 534 -24.14 -18.86 29.56
C HIS A 534 -24.51 -17.57 28.79
N HIS A 535 -23.94 -16.41 29.15
CA HIS A 535 -24.09 -15.19 28.34
C HIS A 535 -23.29 -15.26 27.05
N PHE A 536 -22.22 -16.07 27.01
CA PHE A 536 -21.38 -16.29 25.82
C PHE A 536 -21.86 -17.52 25.02
N LEU A 537 -22.31 -18.55 25.72
CA LEU A 537 -22.72 -19.86 25.19
C LEU A 537 -24.17 -20.19 25.65
N PRO A 538 -25.18 -19.44 25.17
CA PRO A 538 -26.53 -19.55 25.73
C PRO A 538 -27.23 -20.89 25.42
N LYS A 539 -26.74 -21.66 24.46
CA LYS A 539 -27.26 -23.00 24.15
C LYS A 539 -26.60 -24.10 24.95
N ASP A 540 -25.44 -23.80 25.53
CA ASP A 540 -24.72 -24.75 26.37
C ASP A 540 -25.15 -24.59 27.83
N SER A 541 -25.21 -25.70 28.55
CA SER A 541 -25.61 -25.69 29.95
C SER A 541 -24.46 -25.32 30.88
N ILE A 542 -23.57 -24.40 30.47
CA ILE A 542 -22.44 -23.90 31.25
C ILE A 542 -22.82 -22.51 31.79
N TYR A 543 -22.85 -22.38 33.09
CA TYR A 543 -23.33 -21.14 33.75
C TYR A 543 -22.16 -20.32 34.30
N GLU A 544 -21.73 -20.59 35.52
CA GLU A 544 -20.70 -19.81 36.23
C GLU A 544 -19.36 -20.48 36.16
N LEU A 545 -18.30 -19.68 36.00
CA LEU A 545 -16.92 -20.12 36.03
C LEU A 545 -16.11 -19.22 36.96
N SER A 546 -15.43 -19.85 37.95
CA SER A 546 -14.38 -19.22 38.74
C SER A 546 -13.14 -20.11 38.70
N LEU A 547 -12.04 -19.56 38.25
CA LEU A 547 -10.76 -20.26 38.20
C LEU A 547 -9.59 -19.29 38.38
N SER A 548 -8.47 -19.80 38.83
CA SER A 548 -7.20 -19.14 38.87
C SER A 548 -6.14 -20.00 38.15
N ALA A 549 -5.25 -19.37 37.44
CA ALA A 549 -4.12 -20.04 36.81
C ALA A 549 -2.89 -19.14 36.87
N ASP A 550 -1.76 -19.73 37.19
CA ASP A 550 -0.46 -19.09 37.06
C ASP A 550 0.46 -19.94 36.19
N ALA A 551 1.16 -19.25 35.30
CA ALA A 551 2.13 -19.85 34.41
C ALA A 551 3.45 -19.07 34.49
N LYS A 552 4.55 -19.79 34.51
CA LYS A 552 5.90 -19.20 34.42
C LYS A 552 6.81 -20.11 33.62
N GLY A 553 7.67 -19.48 32.82
CA GLY A 553 8.54 -20.28 32.00
C GLY A 553 9.63 -19.49 31.29
N ARG A 554 10.34 -20.20 30.44
CA ARG A 554 11.35 -19.67 29.56
C ARG A 554 11.28 -20.43 28.22
N GLY A 555 11.40 -19.70 27.11
CA GLY A 555 11.25 -20.23 25.75
C GLY A 555 9.79 -20.25 25.34
N LEU A 556 9.50 -19.64 24.16
CA LEU A 556 8.14 -19.51 23.63
C LEU A 556 7.74 -20.69 22.73
N ASP A 557 8.71 -21.47 22.27
CA ASP A 557 8.49 -22.69 21.49
C ASP A 557 8.41 -23.91 22.45
N VAL A 558 7.23 -24.41 22.66
CA VAL A 558 6.96 -25.56 23.55
C VAL A 558 7.60 -26.86 23.09
N MET A 559 7.97 -26.96 21.81
CA MET A 559 8.66 -28.13 21.25
C MET A 559 10.18 -28.05 21.38
N SER A 560 10.70 -26.89 21.79
CA SER A 560 12.14 -26.70 21.95
C SER A 560 12.68 -27.40 23.19
N PHE A 561 13.83 -28.07 23.06
CA PHE A 561 14.54 -28.68 24.18
C PHE A 561 15.02 -27.68 25.25
N HIS A 562 15.00 -26.39 24.96
CA HIS A 562 15.40 -25.33 25.89
C HIS A 562 14.22 -24.73 26.66
N SER A 563 13.00 -25.12 26.31
CA SER A 563 11.80 -24.56 26.90
C SER A 563 11.52 -25.18 28.28
N LEU A 564 11.14 -24.31 29.18
CA LEU A 564 10.75 -24.65 30.56
C LEU A 564 9.43 -23.93 30.85
N ALA A 565 8.45 -24.63 31.35
CA ALA A 565 7.20 -24.01 31.79
C ALA A 565 6.65 -24.74 33.02
N ASN A 566 6.03 -23.96 33.89
CA ASN A 566 5.21 -24.49 35.00
C ASN A 566 3.84 -23.81 34.89
N LEU A 567 2.80 -24.58 35.03
CA LEU A 567 1.41 -24.16 35.05
C LEU A 567 0.75 -24.70 36.31
N ASN A 568 0.07 -23.84 37.05
CA ASN A 568 -0.85 -24.26 38.10
C ASN A 568 -2.21 -23.67 37.74
N LEU A 569 -3.23 -24.49 37.77
CA LEU A 569 -4.61 -24.10 37.56
C LEU A 569 -5.46 -24.64 38.70
N SER A 570 -6.27 -23.77 39.28
CA SER A 570 -7.27 -24.12 40.28
C SER A 570 -8.65 -23.75 39.76
N LEU A 571 -9.52 -24.72 39.61
CA LEU A 571 -10.92 -24.51 39.33
C LEU A 571 -11.65 -24.41 40.67
N ASP A 572 -12.05 -23.19 41.00
CA ASP A 572 -12.75 -22.91 42.27
C ASP A 572 -14.23 -23.24 42.15
N GLN A 573 -14.83 -22.94 40.98
CA GLN A 573 -16.24 -23.23 40.67
C GLN A 573 -16.48 -23.33 39.16
N LEU A 574 -17.22 -24.38 38.78
CA LEU A 574 -17.83 -24.50 37.44
C LEU A 574 -19.25 -25.05 37.64
N HIS A 575 -20.22 -24.27 37.22
CA HIS A 575 -21.62 -24.71 37.18
C HIS A 575 -21.96 -25.19 35.75
N TYR A 576 -22.11 -26.49 35.62
CA TYR A 576 -22.48 -27.16 34.36
C TYR A 576 -23.79 -27.93 34.47
N ALA A 577 -24.83 -27.56 33.78
CA ALA A 577 -26.16 -28.09 33.88
C ALA A 577 -26.67 -28.04 35.36
N ARG A 578 -26.79 -29.19 35.98
CA ARG A 578 -27.15 -29.34 37.43
C ARG A 578 -25.93 -29.60 38.32
N TYR A 579 -24.74 -29.67 37.73
CA TYR A 579 -23.53 -30.05 38.44
C TYR A 579 -22.70 -28.82 38.88
N HIS A 580 -22.20 -28.88 40.10
CA HIS A 580 -21.28 -27.90 40.65
C HIS A 580 -19.93 -28.58 40.84
N LEU A 581 -18.98 -28.28 39.95
CA LEU A 581 -17.62 -28.76 40.07
C LEU A 581 -16.77 -27.70 40.79
N SER A 582 -15.99 -28.14 41.77
CA SER A 582 -15.10 -27.29 42.54
C SER A 582 -13.89 -28.11 42.99
N ASN A 583 -12.87 -27.41 43.51
CA ASN A 583 -11.68 -28.06 44.08
C ASN A 583 -10.96 -28.99 43.08
N VAL A 584 -10.83 -28.54 41.82
CA VAL A 584 -10.04 -29.24 40.83
C VAL A 584 -8.74 -28.48 40.60
N HIS A 585 -7.62 -29.14 40.77
CA HIS A 585 -6.29 -28.55 40.63
C HIS A 585 -5.52 -29.29 39.53
N LEU A 586 -4.92 -28.54 38.63
CA LEU A 586 -4.04 -29.02 37.58
C LEU A 586 -2.66 -28.38 37.75
N THR A 587 -1.64 -29.19 37.87
CA THR A 587 -0.25 -28.74 37.77
C THR A 587 0.36 -29.29 36.51
N GLY A 588 1.00 -28.43 35.72
CA GLY A 588 1.68 -28.79 34.49
C GLY A 588 3.14 -28.37 34.55
N ASN A 589 4.03 -29.21 34.04
CA ASN A 589 5.44 -28.87 33.90
C ASN A 589 5.90 -29.25 32.48
N LEU A 590 6.63 -28.36 31.85
CA LEU A 590 7.32 -28.60 30.60
C LEU A 590 8.82 -28.48 30.82
N LYS A 591 9.57 -29.48 30.42
CA LYS A 591 11.02 -29.45 30.48
C LYS A 591 11.58 -30.07 29.20
N GLY A 592 12.01 -29.20 28.28
CA GLY A 592 12.61 -29.63 27.03
C GLY A 592 11.67 -30.50 26.19
N ALA A 593 10.51 -30.04 25.82
CA ALA A 593 9.48 -30.76 25.06
C ALA A 593 8.83 -31.96 25.80
N LEU A 594 9.30 -32.33 27.01
CA LEU A 594 8.61 -33.28 27.84
C LEU A 594 7.60 -32.56 28.75
N ALA A 595 6.32 -32.79 28.52
CA ALA A 595 5.23 -32.26 29.32
C ALA A 595 4.78 -33.28 30.35
N THR A 596 4.65 -32.84 31.63
CA THR A 596 4.03 -33.64 32.70
C THR A 596 2.86 -32.85 33.27
N ALA A 597 1.80 -33.51 33.62
CA ALA A 597 0.63 -32.91 34.22
C ALA A 597 0.09 -33.79 35.36
N GLN A 598 -0.32 -33.15 36.41
CA GLN A 598 -1.03 -33.79 37.51
C GLN A 598 -2.37 -33.06 37.73
N LEU A 599 -3.44 -33.81 37.69
CA LEU A 599 -4.79 -33.33 37.96
C LEU A 599 -5.26 -33.98 39.28
N THR A 600 -5.77 -33.16 40.20
CA THR A 600 -6.44 -33.63 41.41
C THR A 600 -7.84 -33.02 41.43
N SER A 601 -8.83 -33.83 41.76
CA SER A 601 -10.20 -33.40 42.03
C SER A 601 -10.63 -33.93 43.37
N ASP A 602 -11.02 -33.01 44.26
CA ASP A 602 -11.63 -33.33 45.56
C ASP A 602 -13.04 -32.75 45.60
N ASN A 603 -13.84 -33.13 44.62
CA ASN A 603 -15.23 -32.74 44.46
C ASN A 603 -16.15 -33.89 44.95
N GLU A 604 -17.31 -33.54 45.49
CA GLU A 604 -18.26 -34.54 45.96
C GLU A 604 -18.76 -35.52 44.86
N LEU A 605 -18.82 -35.03 43.61
CA LEU A 605 -19.22 -35.83 42.43
C LEU A 605 -18.09 -36.74 41.93
N LEU A 606 -16.85 -36.27 42.04
CA LEU A 606 -15.68 -36.93 41.44
C LEU A 606 -14.42 -36.66 42.28
N LYS A 607 -13.93 -37.65 42.98
CA LYS A 607 -12.59 -37.60 43.62
C LYS A 607 -11.65 -38.45 42.78
N MET A 608 -10.63 -37.79 42.26
CA MET A 608 -9.64 -38.45 41.42
C MET A 608 -8.28 -37.77 41.45
N THR A 609 -7.26 -38.55 41.13
CA THR A 609 -5.96 -38.07 40.71
C THR A 609 -5.63 -38.58 39.32
N ALA A 610 -4.99 -37.76 38.52
CA ALA A 610 -4.49 -38.19 37.23
C ALA A 610 -3.08 -37.61 37.01
N ASP A 611 -2.16 -38.47 36.63
CA ASP A 611 -0.80 -38.12 36.23
C ASP A 611 -0.60 -38.43 34.77
N ALA A 612 -0.07 -37.45 34.02
CA ALA A 612 0.20 -37.60 32.62
C ALA A 612 1.62 -37.14 32.25
N GLU A 613 2.23 -37.81 31.31
CA GLU A 613 3.49 -37.44 30.73
C GLU A 613 3.40 -37.58 29.20
N TYR A 614 3.85 -36.59 28.46
CA TYR A 614 3.80 -36.60 27.02
C TYR A 614 5.01 -35.91 26.41
N ASN A 615 5.60 -36.52 25.40
CA ASN A 615 6.74 -35.99 24.67
C ASN A 615 6.27 -35.26 23.42
N LEU A 616 6.34 -33.92 23.43
CA LEU A 616 5.93 -33.04 22.36
C LEU A 616 6.89 -33.01 21.14
N ALA A 617 8.13 -33.49 21.34
CA ALA A 617 9.11 -33.50 20.24
C ALA A 617 8.83 -34.57 19.16
N HIS A 618 8.00 -35.55 19.47
CA HIS A 618 7.69 -36.62 18.55
C HIS A 618 6.41 -36.34 17.75
N SER A 619 6.42 -36.66 16.46
CA SER A 619 5.26 -36.57 15.57
C SER A 619 4.25 -37.70 15.80
N TYR A 620 4.61 -38.70 16.57
CA TYR A 620 3.75 -39.82 16.97
C TYR A 620 3.43 -39.75 18.46
N PRO A 621 2.33 -40.35 18.94
CA PRO A 621 1.99 -40.39 20.35
C PRO A 621 3.08 -41.08 21.17
N ASP A 622 3.61 -40.34 22.16
CA ASP A 622 4.65 -40.82 23.08
C ASP A 622 4.35 -40.25 24.47
N GLY A 623 3.76 -41.05 25.31
CA GLY A 623 3.35 -40.59 26.63
C GLY A 623 2.66 -41.67 27.45
N LYS A 624 2.41 -41.35 28.72
CA LYS A 624 1.67 -42.20 29.64
C LYS A 624 0.67 -41.35 30.46
N VAL A 625 -0.40 -41.97 30.85
CA VAL A 625 -1.42 -41.41 31.74
C VAL A 625 -1.82 -42.46 32.78
N THR A 626 -1.95 -42.03 34.02
CA THR A 626 -2.52 -42.84 35.09
C THR A 626 -3.64 -42.04 35.76
N VAL A 627 -4.79 -42.65 35.90
CA VAL A 627 -5.98 -42.03 36.50
C VAL A 627 -6.42 -42.96 37.63
N ASP A 628 -6.51 -42.41 38.83
CA ASP A 628 -7.03 -43.10 40.01
C ASP A 628 -8.29 -42.38 40.49
N VAL A 629 -9.42 -43.01 40.29
CA VAL A 629 -10.74 -42.53 40.69
C VAL A 629 -11.10 -43.25 42.02
N THR A 630 -11.10 -42.46 43.07
CA THR A 630 -11.47 -42.99 44.43
C THR A 630 -12.95 -42.85 44.71
N GLN A 631 -13.62 -41.89 44.05
CA GLN A 631 -15.05 -41.68 44.20
C GLN A 631 -15.64 -41.11 42.92
N LEU A 632 -16.62 -41.80 42.34
CA LEU A 632 -17.45 -41.32 41.27
C LEU A 632 -18.91 -41.64 41.61
N ASP A 633 -19.71 -40.59 41.83
CA ASP A 633 -21.14 -40.75 42.12
C ASP A 633 -21.98 -40.69 40.89
N LEU A 634 -22.36 -41.89 40.37
CA LEU A 634 -23.15 -41.98 39.15
C LEU A 634 -24.62 -41.58 39.37
N TYR A 635 -25.16 -41.62 40.60
CA TYR A 635 -26.49 -41.16 40.89
C TYR A 635 -26.56 -39.63 40.88
N GLU A 636 -25.66 -38.96 41.53
CA GLU A 636 -25.56 -37.49 41.49
C GLU A 636 -25.28 -37.00 40.06
N LEU A 637 -24.52 -37.77 39.28
CA LEU A 637 -24.34 -37.51 37.84
C LEU A 637 -25.60 -37.81 37.00
N GLY A 638 -26.65 -38.38 37.61
CA GLY A 638 -27.91 -38.73 36.91
C GLY A 638 -27.79 -39.88 35.93
N LEU A 639 -26.70 -40.59 35.99
CA LEU A 639 -26.46 -41.78 35.18
C LEU A 639 -27.10 -43.03 35.78
N MET A 640 -27.53 -42.95 37.05
CA MET A 640 -28.23 -43.99 37.74
C MET A 640 -29.56 -43.54 38.37
N PRO A 641 -30.63 -44.34 38.34
CA PRO A 641 -31.92 -43.93 38.88
C PRO A 641 -32.02 -44.04 40.40
N LYS A 642 -31.06 -44.69 41.07
CA LYS A 642 -31.01 -44.88 42.52
C LYS A 642 -29.60 -44.62 43.08
N PRO A 643 -29.51 -44.13 44.33
CA PRO A 643 -28.22 -43.96 45.00
C PRO A 643 -27.40 -45.24 45.07
N MET A 644 -26.13 -45.17 44.82
CA MET A 644 -25.19 -46.27 44.98
C MET A 644 -24.92 -46.54 46.46
N LYS A 645 -24.75 -47.79 46.86
CA LYS A 645 -24.36 -48.17 48.24
C LYS A 645 -22.90 -47.68 48.52
N HIS A 646 -22.08 -47.75 47.48
CA HIS A 646 -20.69 -47.26 47.53
C HIS A 646 -20.42 -46.56 46.20
N PRO A 647 -19.72 -45.43 46.18
CA PRO A 647 -19.28 -44.74 44.98
C PRO A 647 -18.39 -45.67 44.15
N LEU A 648 -18.37 -45.44 42.84
CA LEU A 648 -17.51 -46.20 41.93
C LEU A 648 -16.05 -45.74 42.10
N ALA A 649 -15.16 -46.71 42.24
CA ALA A 649 -13.71 -46.49 42.32
C ALA A 649 -12.98 -47.37 41.31
N PHE A 650 -12.03 -46.83 40.57
CA PHE A 650 -11.22 -47.55 39.60
C PHE A 650 -9.88 -46.89 39.35
N ASN A 651 -8.93 -47.66 38.83
CA ASN A 651 -7.67 -47.17 38.32
C ASN A 651 -7.55 -47.49 36.82
N LEU A 652 -7.11 -46.49 36.05
CA LEU A 652 -6.86 -46.61 34.62
C LEU A 652 -5.44 -46.13 34.33
N SER A 653 -4.64 -46.95 33.67
CA SER A 653 -3.36 -46.51 33.14
C SER A 653 -3.29 -46.75 31.65
N GLY A 654 -2.75 -45.78 30.92
CA GLY A 654 -2.52 -45.82 29.49
C GLY A 654 -1.10 -45.43 29.14
N GLU A 655 -0.52 -46.13 28.20
CA GLU A 655 0.80 -45.81 27.66
C GLU A 655 0.74 -45.85 26.14
N ALA A 656 1.22 -44.79 25.51
CA ALA A 656 1.38 -44.72 24.07
C ALA A 656 2.87 -44.68 23.74
N ARG A 657 3.33 -45.58 22.90
CA ARG A 657 4.71 -45.63 22.38
C ARG A 657 4.66 -45.85 20.85
N GLN A 658 5.13 -44.86 20.11
CA GLN A 658 5.07 -44.91 18.65
C GLN A 658 3.63 -45.16 18.16
N ASN A 659 3.36 -46.28 17.50
CA ASN A 659 2.07 -46.62 16.94
C ASN A 659 1.28 -47.61 17.78
N ARG A 660 1.65 -47.78 19.06
CA ARG A 660 1.00 -48.73 19.96
C ARG A 660 0.48 -48.02 21.21
N VAL A 661 -0.75 -48.35 21.60
CA VAL A 661 -1.37 -47.89 22.83
C VAL A 661 -1.63 -49.12 23.72
N PHE A 662 -1.21 -49.06 24.94
CA PHE A 662 -1.47 -50.07 25.97
C PHE A 662 -2.34 -49.45 27.06
N THR A 663 -3.35 -50.16 27.49
CA THR A 663 -4.25 -49.70 28.56
C THR A 663 -4.44 -50.79 29.59
N HIS A 664 -4.37 -50.42 30.83
CA HIS A 664 -4.63 -51.27 31.98
C HIS A 664 -5.71 -50.63 32.85
N PHE A 665 -6.77 -51.39 33.10
CA PHE A 665 -7.91 -50.96 33.91
C PHE A 665 -8.11 -51.93 35.08
N THR A 666 -8.34 -51.40 36.28
CA THR A 666 -8.66 -52.18 37.45
C THR A 666 -9.81 -51.53 38.20
N ALA A 667 -10.78 -52.33 38.60
CA ALA A 667 -11.89 -51.91 39.47
C ALA A 667 -12.24 -53.08 40.41
N GLY A 668 -11.94 -52.94 41.70
CA GLY A 668 -12.02 -54.02 42.63
C GLY A 668 -11.17 -55.26 42.22
N ASP A 669 -11.76 -56.39 42.10
CA ASP A 669 -11.05 -57.63 41.69
C ASP A 669 -10.92 -57.77 40.15
N MET A 670 -11.53 -56.85 39.37
CA MET A 670 -11.47 -56.88 37.94
C MET A 670 -10.21 -56.24 37.38
N LYS A 671 -9.55 -56.95 36.46
CA LYS A 671 -8.35 -56.47 35.75
C LYS A 671 -8.55 -56.68 34.25
N LEU A 672 -8.38 -55.59 33.47
CA LEU A 672 -8.48 -55.59 32.03
C LEU A 672 -7.23 -55.00 31.42
N ASN A 673 -6.60 -55.74 30.50
CA ASN A 673 -5.45 -55.27 29.72
C ASN A 673 -5.81 -55.22 28.27
N LEU A 674 -5.64 -54.06 27.63
CA LEU A 674 -5.89 -53.89 26.21
C LEU A 674 -4.65 -53.31 25.53
N SER A 675 -4.43 -53.74 24.30
CA SER A 675 -3.42 -53.15 23.43
C SER A 675 -4.00 -52.90 22.05
N ALA A 676 -3.78 -51.75 21.51
CA ALA A 676 -4.22 -51.37 20.16
C ALA A 676 -3.08 -50.76 19.37
N ARG A 677 -3.08 -50.91 18.07
CA ARG A 677 -2.20 -50.15 17.17
C ARG A 677 -2.88 -48.85 16.84
N ALA A 678 -2.24 -47.74 17.15
CA ALA A 678 -2.67 -46.44 16.65
C ALA A 678 -2.37 -46.37 15.16
N GLY A 679 -3.39 -46.38 14.31
CA GLY A 679 -3.26 -46.11 12.88
C GLY A 679 -3.13 -44.60 12.62
N VAL A 680 -2.89 -44.24 11.35
CA VAL A 680 -2.74 -42.86 10.86
C VAL A 680 -4.06 -42.03 10.95
N TYR A 681 -5.14 -42.59 11.48
CA TYR A 681 -6.42 -41.92 11.63
C TYR A 681 -6.53 -41.14 12.94
N PRO A 682 -7.27 -40.01 12.96
CA PRO A 682 -7.36 -39.18 14.15
C PRO A 682 -7.88 -39.97 15.34
N LEU A 683 -7.21 -39.85 16.47
CA LEU A 683 -7.45 -40.52 17.75
C LEU A 683 -8.95 -40.57 18.19
N ILE A 684 -9.75 -39.61 17.76
CA ILE A 684 -11.18 -39.47 18.09
C ILE A 684 -12.05 -40.61 17.49
N ARG A 685 -11.74 -41.09 16.28
CA ARG A 685 -12.50 -42.23 15.69
C ARG A 685 -12.07 -43.59 16.23
N GLN A 686 -10.84 -43.69 16.71
CA GLN A 686 -10.36 -44.94 17.32
C GLN A 686 -10.70 -45.04 18.81
N SER A 687 -10.94 -43.91 19.49
CA SER A 687 -11.37 -43.92 20.89
C SER A 687 -12.80 -44.47 21.05
N THR A 688 -13.72 -44.21 20.12
CA THR A 688 -15.06 -44.81 20.13
C THR A 688 -15.02 -46.33 19.91
N HIS A 689 -14.23 -46.81 18.95
CA HIS A 689 -14.05 -48.24 18.72
C HIS A 689 -13.32 -48.93 19.89
N PHE A 690 -12.41 -48.22 20.52
CA PHE A 690 -11.68 -48.68 21.73
C PHE A 690 -12.61 -48.83 22.92
N VAL A 691 -13.48 -47.86 23.15
CA VAL A 691 -14.50 -47.92 24.22
C VAL A 691 -15.45 -49.08 23.96
N ASP A 692 -15.91 -49.30 22.69
CA ASP A 692 -16.77 -50.43 22.31
C ASP A 692 -16.10 -51.79 22.56
N VAL A 693 -14.78 -51.91 22.27
CA VAL A 693 -14.02 -53.14 22.53
C VAL A 693 -13.80 -53.33 24.04
N LEU A 694 -13.51 -52.23 24.76
CA LEU A 694 -13.36 -52.26 26.23
C LEU A 694 -14.64 -52.72 26.88
N MET A 695 -15.76 -52.16 26.49
CA MET A 695 -17.08 -52.48 27.05
C MET A 695 -17.55 -53.89 26.69
N LYS A 696 -17.16 -54.44 25.55
CA LYS A 696 -17.43 -55.85 25.18
C LYS A 696 -16.61 -56.86 25.97
N GLN A 697 -15.50 -56.48 26.58
CA GLN A 697 -14.59 -57.34 27.32
C GLN A 697 -14.68 -57.14 28.84
N VAL A 698 -15.49 -56.18 29.32
CA VAL A 698 -15.76 -56.00 30.75
C VAL A 698 -16.54 -57.23 31.25
N ASP A 699 -15.97 -57.92 32.22
CA ASP A 699 -16.56 -59.12 32.83
C ASP A 699 -17.98 -58.80 33.32
N GLU A 700 -18.93 -59.68 32.96
CA GLU A 700 -20.36 -59.57 33.34
C GLU A 700 -20.56 -59.37 34.87
N LYS A 701 -19.57 -59.71 35.71
CA LYS A 701 -19.65 -59.52 37.16
C LYS A 701 -19.70 -58.05 37.62
N LEU A 702 -19.13 -57.11 36.82
CA LEU A 702 -19.24 -55.65 37.11
C LEU A 702 -20.61 -55.12 36.67
N LEU A 703 -21.23 -55.77 35.73
CA LEU A 703 -22.55 -55.46 35.22
C LEU A 703 -23.67 -56.17 36.01
N ASP A 704 -23.36 -57.11 36.90
CA ASP A 704 -24.31 -57.78 37.77
C ASP A 704 -24.84 -56.89 38.95
N HIS A 705 -24.29 -55.71 39.15
CA HIS A 705 -25.04 -54.67 39.85
C HIS A 705 -26.22 -54.24 38.98
N ALA A 706 -27.42 -54.76 39.31
CA ALA A 706 -28.66 -54.48 38.60
C ALA A 706 -28.89 -52.97 38.41
N ALA A 707 -28.38 -52.17 39.32
CA ALA A 707 -28.42 -50.71 39.25
C ALA A 707 -27.49 -50.11 38.16
N LEU A 708 -26.37 -50.73 37.81
CA LEU A 708 -25.47 -50.29 36.74
C LEU A 708 -26.02 -50.62 35.37
N ARG A 709 -26.67 -51.76 35.21
CA ARG A 709 -27.34 -52.18 33.98
C ARG A 709 -28.51 -51.27 33.60
N GLU A 710 -29.28 -50.79 34.57
CA GLU A 710 -30.39 -49.89 34.35
C GLU A 710 -29.99 -48.43 34.06
N ALA A 711 -28.77 -48.04 34.41
CA ALA A 711 -28.33 -46.65 34.36
C ALA A 711 -27.49 -46.29 33.14
N LEU A 712 -26.76 -47.23 32.56
CA LEU A 712 -25.95 -46.98 31.36
C LEU A 712 -26.82 -46.99 30.11
N PRO A 713 -26.78 -45.92 29.28
CA PRO A 713 -27.57 -45.87 28.04
C PRO A 713 -27.29 -47.09 27.16
N SER A 714 -28.33 -47.67 26.58
CA SER A 714 -28.24 -48.85 25.69
C SER A 714 -27.25 -48.67 24.52
N ALA A 715 -26.93 -47.44 24.16
CA ALA A 715 -25.92 -47.09 23.15
C ALA A 715 -24.47 -47.45 23.57
N ILE A 716 -24.19 -47.67 24.85
CA ILE A 716 -22.87 -48.10 25.35
C ILE A 716 -22.70 -49.62 25.30
N PHE A 717 -23.81 -50.36 25.22
CA PHE A 717 -23.87 -51.84 25.23
C PHE A 717 -24.33 -52.47 23.92
N SER A 718 -24.67 -51.69 22.87
CA SER A 718 -25.04 -52.18 21.54
C SER A 718 -23.84 -52.25 20.55
#